data_efaea46dbec77203960d1a0acf48aef5
#
_entry.id   efaea46dbec77203960d1a0acf48aef5
#
_cell.length_a   1.000
_cell.length_b   1.000
_cell.length_c   1.000
_cell.angle_alpha   90.00
_cell.angle_beta   90.00
_cell.angle_gamma   90.00
#
_symmetry.space_group_name_H-M   'P 1'
#
loop_
_entity.id
_entity.type
_entity.pdbx_description
1 polymer ?
#
loop_
_entity_poly.entity_id
_entity_poly.type
_entity_poly.pdbx_seq_one_letter_code
_entity_poly.pdbx_strand_id
1 'polypeptide(L)'
;MDHTLVIVESPTKAKTIRKFLPSNYEVLASMGHVRDLPKGAAEIPAAVKKEKWSRIGVNTTEDFEPLYIVPKDKKKVVKELKDALKGATQLLLATDEDREGESISWHLLQILKPKIPTKRMVFHEITKKAINKALDQTREIDMELVQAQETRRILDRLFGYELSPLLWKKVAPRLSAGRVQSVSVRLLVRRERERRSFKKASYWGIKASLVKDNVTFETKLFSLNGQRISNGSDFDEQTGKLKQGNKSLIIGEEKVNDLLKTFSSEDWLVSKIEKKPSTRKPVPPFTTSTLQQEANRKLRLSARETMRCAQGLYERGFITYMRTDSVHLSEQATRAARECVSSMYGKEYLSNSPRQFNSTARNAQEAHEAIRPAGEVFKTPKETNLTGRDLSLYDLIWKRTVASQMAEARLTMINAEISVGDGLFKSSGKSIDFAGFFRAYVEGSDDPSSSLEQQEIILPNLTTGTCLEVTNKESTFHETKPPARYTEAALVKVLEKEGIGRPSTYASIIGTIVDRGYANISSNTLAPTFTAFAVTALLEEHFPDLVDTTFTAKMESSLDEISSGNLEWLPYLETFYKGKNGLEVKVQKTEGDIDGKAYRQVDFEDLPCVVRIGSNGPWLEGTKIDESGNEIQAKGNLPMDITPGDLDIKQVDQILSGPSDLGTDPKTGEKVFLRFGPYGPYVQLGNNDQDKAKPRRASLPKELKTDDLTLD
;
A
#
# COMPACT_ATOMS: atom_id res chain seq x y z
N MET A 1 -0.38 50.01 16.12
CA MET A 1 -0.09 49.35 14.84
C MET A 1 -0.83 48.04 14.83
N ASP A 2 -1.54 47.76 13.75
CA ASP A 2 -2.25 46.48 13.61
C ASP A 2 -1.22 45.35 13.56
N HIS A 3 -1.30 44.44 14.49
CA HIS A 3 -0.44 43.25 14.60
C HIS A 3 -1.29 41.98 14.42
N THR A 4 -1.03 41.23 13.34
CA THR A 4 -1.78 40.02 13.02
C THR A 4 -0.96 38.78 13.39
N LEU A 5 -1.52 37.90 14.23
CA LEU A 5 -0.96 36.59 14.52
C LEU A 5 -1.51 35.55 13.52
N VAL A 6 -0.61 34.84 12.86
CA VAL A 6 -0.95 33.73 11.94
C VAL A 6 -0.46 32.43 12.56
N ILE A 7 -1.34 31.44 12.73
CA ILE A 7 -0.98 30.13 13.26
C ILE A 7 -1.11 29.06 12.17
N VAL A 8 -0.02 28.32 11.97
CA VAL A 8 0.07 27.17 11.03
C VAL A 8 0.43 25.88 11.80
N GLU A 9 0.43 24.71 11.15
CA GLU A 9 0.75 23.44 11.82
C GLU A 9 2.24 23.22 12.07
N SER A 10 3.10 23.63 11.13
CA SER A 10 4.52 23.26 11.14
C SER A 10 5.46 24.46 11.07
N PRO A 11 6.66 24.36 11.66
CA PRO A 11 7.68 25.41 11.58
C PRO A 11 8.16 25.68 10.15
N THR A 12 8.21 24.65 9.31
CA THR A 12 8.61 24.79 7.90
C THR A 12 7.62 25.64 7.14
N LYS A 13 6.31 25.36 7.31
CA LYS A 13 5.22 26.16 6.75
C LYS A 13 5.26 27.61 7.23
N ALA A 14 5.48 27.81 8.55
CA ALA A 14 5.63 29.13 9.12
C ALA A 14 6.78 29.92 8.49
N LYS A 15 7.95 29.33 8.36
CA LYS A 15 9.13 29.94 7.73
C LYS A 15 8.89 30.32 6.27
N THR A 16 8.14 29.49 5.53
CA THR A 16 7.87 29.73 4.12
C THR A 16 6.85 30.86 3.93
N ILE A 17 5.73 30.80 4.68
CA ILE A 17 4.65 31.80 4.58
C ILE A 17 5.12 33.19 5.02
N ARG A 18 5.92 33.28 6.08
CA ARG A 18 6.47 34.55 6.59
C ARG A 18 7.17 35.38 5.52
N LYS A 19 7.77 34.73 4.50
CA LYS A 19 8.45 35.43 3.41
C LYS A 19 7.48 36.22 2.46
N PHE A 20 6.21 35.84 2.50
CA PHE A 20 5.17 36.41 1.61
C PHE A 20 4.27 37.39 2.34
N LEU A 21 4.33 37.45 3.66
CA LEU A 21 3.49 38.30 4.48
C LEU A 21 4.20 39.63 4.85
N PRO A 22 3.45 40.74 5.05
CA PRO A 22 3.98 41.98 5.57
C PRO A 22 4.64 41.85 6.94
N SER A 23 5.46 42.80 7.35
CA SER A 23 6.24 42.76 8.60
C SER A 23 5.39 42.81 9.87
N ASN A 24 4.17 43.33 9.81
CA ASN A 24 3.21 43.35 10.93
C ASN A 24 2.47 42.02 11.16
N TYR A 25 2.80 40.97 10.38
CA TYR A 25 2.29 39.64 10.59
C TYR A 25 3.34 38.76 11.34
N GLU A 26 2.96 38.22 12.46
CA GLU A 26 3.75 37.21 13.18
C GLU A 26 3.23 35.82 12.83
N VAL A 27 4.12 34.91 12.38
CA VAL A 27 3.74 33.56 11.99
C VAL A 27 4.33 32.55 12.97
N LEU A 28 3.48 31.79 13.65
CA LEU A 28 3.87 30.75 14.62
C LEU A 28 3.29 29.39 14.23
N ALA A 29 3.90 28.34 14.76
CA ALA A 29 3.48 26.96 14.50
C ALA A 29 2.85 26.31 15.73
N SER A 30 1.70 25.64 15.58
CA SER A 30 1.04 24.86 16.62
C SER A 30 1.70 23.48 16.86
N MET A 31 2.57 23.05 15.97
CA MET A 31 3.16 21.73 15.98
C MET A 31 2.10 20.60 15.86
N GLY A 32 1.08 20.78 15.03
CA GLY A 32 -0.08 19.92 14.89
C GLY A 32 -1.16 20.20 15.94
N HIS A 33 -1.92 19.16 16.32
CA HIS A 33 -2.97 19.27 17.34
C HIS A 33 -2.40 19.71 18.70
N VAL A 34 -3.06 20.72 19.32
CA VAL A 34 -2.67 21.26 20.66
C VAL A 34 -3.37 20.55 21.80
N ARG A 35 -4.41 19.79 21.53
CA ARG A 35 -5.12 18.93 22.50
C ARG A 35 -5.48 17.60 21.85
N ASP A 36 -5.61 16.56 22.66
CA ASP A 36 -5.97 15.22 22.21
C ASP A 36 -6.68 14.47 23.33
N LEU A 37 -7.29 13.31 23.02
CA LEU A 37 -7.81 12.38 24.01
C LEU A 37 -6.68 11.76 24.84
N PRO A 38 -6.89 11.42 26.11
CA PRO A 38 -5.86 10.78 26.93
C PRO A 38 -5.33 9.50 26.28
N LYS A 39 -3.99 9.35 26.24
CA LYS A 39 -3.33 8.15 25.72
C LYS A 39 -3.32 6.99 26.72
N GLY A 40 -3.49 7.28 28.00
CA GLY A 40 -3.51 6.28 29.06
C GLY A 40 -3.98 6.85 30.40
N ALA A 41 -4.13 5.98 31.39
CA ALA A 41 -4.73 6.30 32.70
C ALA A 41 -3.99 7.43 33.47
N ALA A 42 -2.70 7.65 33.20
CA ALA A 42 -1.92 8.71 33.84
C ALA A 42 -2.28 10.12 33.36
N GLU A 43 -2.91 10.24 32.19
CA GLU A 43 -3.30 11.51 31.59
C GLU A 43 -4.76 11.88 31.90
N ILE A 44 -5.54 10.95 32.49
CA ILE A 44 -6.94 11.19 32.84
C ILE A 44 -7.03 12.14 34.03
N PRO A 45 -7.75 13.28 33.93
CA PRO A 45 -7.95 14.22 35.03
C PRO A 45 -8.60 13.56 36.26
N ALA A 46 -8.16 13.95 37.44
CA ALA A 46 -8.66 13.38 38.71
C ALA A 46 -10.17 13.50 38.87
N ALA A 47 -10.76 14.57 38.37
CA ALA A 47 -12.20 14.85 38.47
C ALA A 47 -13.08 13.77 37.81
N VAL A 48 -12.62 13.19 36.69
CA VAL A 48 -13.41 12.20 35.92
C VAL A 48 -12.82 10.77 36.00
N LYS A 49 -11.77 10.58 36.81
CA LYS A 49 -11.04 9.29 36.86
C LYS A 49 -11.89 8.11 37.35
N LYS A 50 -12.95 8.38 38.08
CA LYS A 50 -13.89 7.37 38.61
C LYS A 50 -15.00 7.00 37.63
N GLU A 51 -15.21 7.82 36.60
CA GLU A 51 -16.23 7.59 35.59
C GLU A 51 -15.88 6.38 34.73
N LYS A 52 -16.83 5.52 34.41
CA LYS A 52 -16.64 4.31 33.61
C LYS A 52 -16.07 4.62 32.21
N TRP A 53 -16.55 5.70 31.60
CA TRP A 53 -16.13 6.14 30.27
C TRP A 53 -14.73 6.82 30.25
N SER A 54 -14.18 7.17 31.42
CA SER A 54 -12.91 7.92 31.49
C SER A 54 -11.73 7.21 30.81
N ARG A 55 -11.71 5.87 30.81
CA ARG A 55 -10.70 5.06 30.13
C ARG A 55 -10.79 5.20 28.61
N ILE A 56 -11.99 5.23 28.07
CA ILE A 56 -12.25 5.45 26.65
C ILE A 56 -11.86 6.90 26.30
N GLY A 57 -12.09 7.83 27.23
CA GLY A 57 -11.86 9.27 27.02
C GLY A 57 -12.97 9.93 26.17
N VAL A 58 -14.13 9.29 26.06
CA VAL A 58 -15.35 9.79 25.43
C VAL A 58 -16.50 9.50 26.36
N ASN A 59 -17.29 10.53 26.71
CA ASN A 59 -18.44 10.38 27.59
C ASN A 59 -19.61 9.73 26.83
N THR A 60 -19.63 8.42 26.86
CA THR A 60 -20.68 7.64 26.18
C THR A 60 -22.07 7.75 26.82
N THR A 61 -22.19 8.39 27.99
CA THR A 61 -23.50 8.61 28.67
C THR A 61 -24.09 9.96 28.34
N GLU A 62 -23.29 10.91 27.82
CA GLU A 62 -23.71 12.29 27.51
C GLU A 62 -23.11 12.71 26.17
N ASP A 63 -23.90 12.65 25.12
CA ASP A 63 -23.61 13.13 23.76
C ASP A 63 -22.22 12.82 23.17
N PHE A 64 -21.57 11.74 23.63
CA PHE A 64 -20.23 11.34 23.21
C PHE A 64 -19.18 12.45 23.38
N GLU A 65 -19.31 13.30 24.41
CA GLU A 65 -18.39 14.39 24.65
C GLU A 65 -16.94 13.88 24.84
N PRO A 66 -15.98 14.35 24.01
CA PRO A 66 -14.59 13.89 24.09
C PRO A 66 -13.84 14.58 25.24
N LEU A 67 -13.13 13.80 26.03
CA LEU A 67 -12.27 14.28 27.12
C LEU A 67 -10.96 14.83 26.55
N TYR A 68 -10.96 16.08 26.10
CA TYR A 68 -9.75 16.69 25.57
C TYR A 68 -8.82 17.20 26.67
N ILE A 69 -7.56 16.83 26.56
CA ILE A 69 -6.48 17.31 27.40
C ILE A 69 -5.39 17.99 26.55
N VAL A 70 -4.61 18.89 27.16
CA VAL A 70 -3.37 19.39 26.56
C VAL A 70 -2.24 18.45 26.94
N PRO A 71 -1.66 17.67 26.00
CA PRO A 71 -0.54 16.79 26.26
C PRO A 71 0.65 17.54 26.85
N LYS A 72 1.47 16.84 27.65
CA LYS A 72 2.62 17.48 28.36
C LYS A 72 3.59 18.19 27.41
N ASP A 73 3.88 17.57 26.28
CA ASP A 73 4.74 18.08 25.21
C ASP A 73 4.19 19.31 24.50
N LYS A 74 2.86 19.54 24.56
CA LYS A 74 2.19 20.68 23.92
C LYS A 74 2.05 21.91 24.82
N LYS A 75 2.25 21.78 26.14
CA LYS A 75 2.06 22.89 27.11
C LYS A 75 2.92 24.10 26.79
N LYS A 76 4.18 23.89 26.35
CA LYS A 76 5.10 24.96 25.98
C LYS A 76 4.60 25.74 24.76
N VAL A 77 4.23 25.04 23.70
CA VAL A 77 3.69 25.64 22.47
C VAL A 77 2.41 26.42 22.76
N VAL A 78 1.49 25.86 23.52
CA VAL A 78 0.24 26.53 23.91
C VAL A 78 0.54 27.81 24.71
N LYS A 79 1.54 27.81 25.58
CA LYS A 79 1.95 29.03 26.30
C LYS A 79 2.49 30.10 25.35
N GLU A 80 3.40 29.71 24.45
CA GLU A 80 3.99 30.61 23.44
C GLU A 80 2.89 31.26 22.56
N LEU A 81 1.93 30.47 22.09
CA LEU A 81 0.79 30.96 21.30
C LEU A 81 -0.10 31.92 22.10
N LYS A 82 -0.37 31.62 23.39
CA LYS A 82 -1.13 32.51 24.28
C LYS A 82 -0.41 33.82 24.55
N ASP A 83 0.92 33.80 24.70
CA ASP A 83 1.71 35.01 24.92
C ASP A 83 1.76 35.90 23.69
N ALA A 84 1.93 35.31 22.47
CA ALA A 84 1.86 36.04 21.21
C ALA A 84 0.47 36.66 20.96
N LEU A 85 -0.59 35.95 21.34
CA LEU A 85 -1.97 36.43 21.15
C LEU A 85 -2.26 37.70 21.96
N LYS A 86 -1.60 37.93 23.10
CA LYS A 86 -1.82 39.14 23.94
C LYS A 86 -1.50 40.44 23.22
N GLY A 87 -0.54 40.42 22.29
CA GLY A 87 -0.12 41.58 21.49
C GLY A 87 -0.81 41.71 20.13
N ALA A 88 -1.62 40.74 19.75
CA ALA A 88 -2.26 40.70 18.46
C ALA A 88 -3.60 41.43 18.45
N THR A 89 -3.90 42.08 17.31
CA THR A 89 -5.19 42.75 17.01
C THR A 89 -6.13 41.85 16.17
N GLN A 90 -5.55 40.84 15.50
CA GLN A 90 -6.26 39.87 14.68
C GLN A 90 -5.56 38.50 14.74
N LEU A 91 -6.33 37.42 14.67
CA LEU A 91 -5.83 36.06 14.57
C LEU A 91 -6.25 35.43 13.24
N LEU A 92 -5.28 34.87 12.50
CA LEU A 92 -5.53 34.06 11.31
C LEU A 92 -5.09 32.61 11.57
N LEU A 93 -6.00 31.69 11.34
CA LEU A 93 -5.74 30.25 11.44
C LEU A 93 -5.49 29.71 10.02
N ALA A 94 -4.21 29.43 9.72
CA ALA A 94 -3.72 29.09 8.38
C ALA A 94 -3.23 27.62 8.31
N THR A 95 -3.98 26.73 8.95
CA THR A 95 -3.79 25.28 8.89
C THR A 95 -4.18 24.72 7.53
N ASP A 96 -3.83 23.44 7.25
CA ASP A 96 -4.14 22.79 5.96
C ASP A 96 -5.63 22.84 5.63
N GLU A 97 -5.98 22.68 4.36
CA GLU A 97 -7.36 22.82 3.86
C GLU A 97 -8.24 21.59 4.07
N ASP A 98 -7.71 20.53 4.69
CA ASP A 98 -8.46 19.31 4.97
C ASP A 98 -9.18 19.34 6.34
N ARG A 99 -9.98 18.29 6.61
CA ARG A 99 -10.73 18.13 7.88
C ARG A 99 -9.81 18.18 9.09
N GLU A 100 -8.58 17.64 8.99
CA GLU A 100 -7.59 17.64 10.06
C GLU A 100 -7.13 19.07 10.38
N GLY A 101 -6.83 19.88 9.35
CA GLY A 101 -6.47 21.27 9.51
C GLY A 101 -7.61 22.10 10.08
N GLU A 102 -8.86 21.83 9.68
CA GLU A 102 -10.04 22.52 10.23
C GLU A 102 -10.23 22.20 11.73
N SER A 103 -10.08 20.93 12.12
CA SER A 103 -10.13 20.50 13.51
C SER A 103 -8.97 21.07 14.35
N ILE A 104 -7.76 21.17 13.79
CA ILE A 104 -6.63 21.84 14.46
C ILE A 104 -6.97 23.31 14.75
N SER A 105 -7.53 24.03 13.78
CA SER A 105 -7.99 25.41 13.93
C SER A 105 -9.03 25.55 15.02
N TRP A 106 -10.03 24.66 15.04
CA TRP A 106 -11.06 24.65 16.09
C TRP A 106 -10.45 24.34 17.49
N HIS A 107 -9.53 23.39 17.60
CA HIS A 107 -8.85 23.11 18.86
C HIS A 107 -8.03 24.32 19.36
N LEU A 108 -7.41 25.08 18.45
CA LEU A 108 -6.73 26.32 18.79
C LEU A 108 -7.68 27.36 19.37
N LEU A 109 -8.88 27.56 18.76
CA LEU A 109 -9.90 28.46 19.29
C LEU A 109 -10.31 28.07 20.71
N GLN A 110 -10.59 26.79 20.93
CA GLN A 110 -11.00 26.28 22.24
C GLN A 110 -9.97 26.49 23.34
N ILE A 111 -8.66 26.42 23.02
CA ILE A 111 -7.57 26.59 24.00
C ILE A 111 -7.16 28.03 24.18
N LEU A 112 -7.09 28.78 23.09
CA LEU A 112 -6.62 30.17 23.12
C LEU A 112 -7.70 31.16 23.56
N LYS A 113 -8.97 30.88 23.25
CA LYS A 113 -10.15 31.71 23.56
C LYS A 113 -9.92 33.17 23.18
N PRO A 114 -9.58 33.47 21.91
CA PRO A 114 -9.25 34.82 21.47
C PRO A 114 -10.43 35.75 21.69
N LYS A 115 -10.16 37.00 22.11
CA LYS A 115 -11.14 38.10 22.21
C LYS A 115 -11.04 39.08 21.06
N ILE A 116 -10.20 38.77 20.08
CA ILE A 116 -9.93 39.56 18.86
C ILE A 116 -10.57 38.89 17.64
N PRO A 117 -10.80 39.63 16.55
CA PRO A 117 -11.29 39.03 15.31
C PRO A 117 -10.43 37.85 14.87
N THR A 118 -11.07 36.72 14.60
CA THR A 118 -10.39 35.49 14.25
C THR A 118 -11.00 34.92 12.97
N LYS A 119 -10.17 34.60 11.99
CA LYS A 119 -10.61 34.07 10.69
C LYS A 119 -9.75 32.88 10.29
N ARG A 120 -10.31 32.08 9.43
CA ARG A 120 -9.66 30.96 8.76
C ARG A 120 -9.07 31.43 7.44
N MET A 121 -7.81 31.09 7.18
CA MET A 121 -7.09 31.38 5.93
C MET A 121 -6.73 30.03 5.28
N VAL A 122 -7.23 29.79 4.06
CA VAL A 122 -7.10 28.51 3.35
C VAL A 122 -6.40 28.71 2.01
N PHE A 123 -5.49 27.81 1.68
CA PHE A 123 -4.74 27.81 0.41
C PHE A 123 -4.24 26.41 0.08
N HIS A 124 -4.24 26.04 -1.21
CA HIS A 124 -3.77 24.73 -1.70
C HIS A 124 -2.33 24.74 -2.21
N GLU A 125 -1.66 25.88 -2.25
CA GLU A 125 -0.23 25.98 -2.53
C GLU A 125 0.39 27.15 -1.76
N ILE A 126 1.67 27.03 -1.43
CA ILE A 126 2.38 28.09 -0.67
C ILE A 126 3.21 28.92 -1.64
N THR A 127 2.51 29.76 -2.41
CA THR A 127 3.10 30.77 -3.30
C THR A 127 2.67 32.17 -2.87
N LYS A 128 3.43 33.20 -3.26
CA LYS A 128 3.07 34.59 -2.92
C LYS A 128 1.66 34.96 -3.38
N LYS A 129 1.27 34.52 -4.58
CA LYS A 129 -0.05 34.81 -5.15
C LYS A 129 -1.17 34.10 -4.38
N ALA A 130 -0.99 32.80 -4.09
CA ALA A 130 -1.99 32.03 -3.35
C ALA A 130 -2.16 32.56 -1.92
N ILE A 131 -1.07 32.92 -1.24
CA ILE A 131 -1.11 33.51 0.11
C ILE A 131 -1.82 34.87 0.10
N ASN A 132 -1.51 35.76 -0.84
CA ASN A 132 -2.21 37.05 -0.94
C ASN A 132 -3.71 36.87 -1.22
N LYS A 133 -4.06 35.97 -2.15
CA LYS A 133 -5.46 35.63 -2.43
C LYS A 133 -6.18 35.11 -1.20
N ALA A 134 -5.52 34.23 -0.41
CA ALA A 134 -6.09 33.68 0.82
C ALA A 134 -6.29 34.75 1.91
N LEU A 135 -5.45 35.78 1.97
CA LEU A 135 -5.66 36.92 2.88
C LEU A 135 -6.93 37.70 2.53
N ASP A 136 -7.21 37.88 1.24
CA ASP A 136 -8.41 38.59 0.76
C ASP A 136 -9.69 37.74 0.91
N GLN A 137 -9.55 36.39 1.00
CA GLN A 137 -10.66 35.43 1.01
C GLN A 137 -10.75 34.63 2.32
N THR A 138 -10.52 35.30 3.46
CA THR A 138 -10.67 34.66 4.77
C THR A 138 -12.13 34.32 5.06
N ARG A 139 -12.35 33.21 5.79
CA ARG A 139 -13.67 32.72 6.16
C ARG A 139 -13.79 32.35 7.66
N GLU A 140 -14.94 31.95 8.10
CA GLU A 140 -15.12 31.29 9.40
C GLU A 140 -14.61 29.84 9.35
N ILE A 141 -14.44 29.23 10.52
CA ILE A 141 -14.19 27.79 10.61
C ILE A 141 -15.44 27.04 10.11
N ASP A 142 -15.21 26.04 9.30
CA ASP A 142 -16.21 25.12 8.80
C ASP A 142 -16.51 24.07 9.87
N MET A 143 -17.63 24.21 10.56
CA MET A 143 -18.00 23.33 11.66
C MET A 143 -18.43 21.94 11.19
N GLU A 144 -18.87 21.77 9.95
CA GLU A 144 -19.25 20.48 9.39
C GLU A 144 -17.98 19.62 9.15
N LEU A 145 -16.93 20.23 8.62
CA LEU A 145 -15.62 19.57 8.51
C LEU A 145 -15.04 19.20 9.90
N VAL A 146 -15.19 20.10 10.88
CA VAL A 146 -14.78 19.81 12.28
C VAL A 146 -15.56 18.63 12.82
N GLN A 147 -16.89 18.63 12.69
CA GLN A 147 -17.75 17.55 13.20
C GLN A 147 -17.41 16.20 12.54
N ALA A 148 -17.14 16.18 11.25
CA ALA A 148 -16.73 14.96 10.55
C ALA A 148 -15.42 14.39 11.10
N GLN A 149 -14.43 15.25 11.37
CA GLN A 149 -13.14 14.83 11.94
C GLN A 149 -13.30 14.38 13.41
N GLU A 150 -14.08 15.09 14.21
CA GLU A 150 -14.38 14.74 15.60
C GLU A 150 -15.13 13.42 15.67
N THR A 151 -16.15 13.23 14.83
CA THR A 151 -16.87 11.96 14.71
C THR A 151 -15.95 10.81 14.36
N ARG A 152 -15.06 11.02 13.38
CA ARG A 152 -14.05 10.03 13.04
C ARG A 152 -13.15 9.70 14.22
N ARG A 153 -12.66 10.72 14.95
CA ARG A 153 -11.82 10.56 16.13
C ARG A 153 -12.49 9.75 17.22
N ILE A 154 -13.78 10.02 17.47
CA ILE A 154 -14.61 9.30 18.44
C ILE A 154 -14.82 7.85 17.98
N LEU A 155 -15.23 7.62 16.72
CA LEU A 155 -15.41 6.28 16.17
C LEU A 155 -14.16 5.41 16.30
N ASP A 156 -13.00 5.94 15.89
CA ASP A 156 -11.73 5.20 15.95
C ASP A 156 -11.34 4.90 17.42
N ARG A 157 -11.68 5.80 18.35
CA ARG A 157 -11.47 5.62 19.79
C ARG A 157 -12.37 4.53 20.35
N LEU A 158 -13.68 4.59 20.09
CA LEU A 158 -14.66 3.60 20.54
C LEU A 158 -14.30 2.20 20.00
N PHE A 159 -14.05 2.11 18.70
CA PHE A 159 -13.69 0.86 18.05
C PHE A 159 -12.42 0.24 18.66
N GLY A 160 -11.36 1.03 18.79
CA GLY A 160 -10.08 0.57 19.31
C GLY A 160 -10.15 0.16 20.78
N TYR A 161 -10.86 0.88 21.61
CA TYR A 161 -10.94 0.64 23.06
C TYR A 161 -11.91 -0.47 23.45
N GLU A 162 -12.90 -0.80 22.62
CA GLU A 162 -13.74 -1.96 22.81
C GLU A 162 -13.05 -3.25 22.34
N LEU A 163 -12.48 -3.26 21.15
CA LEU A 163 -11.95 -4.50 20.55
C LEU A 163 -10.52 -4.84 20.97
N SER A 164 -9.64 -3.85 21.19
CA SER A 164 -8.26 -4.18 21.54
C SER A 164 -8.12 -4.92 22.87
N PRO A 165 -8.83 -4.56 23.96
CA PRO A 165 -8.83 -5.33 25.20
C PRO A 165 -9.32 -6.76 25.01
N LEU A 166 -10.32 -6.97 24.15
CA LEU A 166 -10.83 -8.29 23.80
C LEU A 166 -9.72 -9.14 23.15
N LEU A 167 -8.99 -8.57 22.18
CA LEU A 167 -7.86 -9.24 21.55
C LEU A 167 -6.77 -9.59 22.58
N TRP A 168 -6.52 -8.72 23.57
CA TRP A 168 -5.52 -9.02 24.61
C TRP A 168 -5.92 -10.21 25.49
N LYS A 169 -7.20 -10.32 25.82
CA LYS A 169 -7.72 -11.42 26.63
C LYS A 169 -7.76 -12.75 25.84
N LYS A 170 -8.12 -12.67 24.56
CA LYS A 170 -8.46 -13.87 23.78
C LYS A 170 -7.33 -14.36 22.88
N VAL A 171 -6.44 -13.49 22.40
CA VAL A 171 -5.33 -13.83 21.48
C VAL A 171 -3.97 -13.57 22.14
N ALA A 172 -3.49 -12.33 22.18
CA ALA A 172 -2.20 -11.98 22.75
C ALA A 172 -2.16 -10.52 23.24
N PRO A 173 -1.33 -10.17 24.25
CA PRO A 173 -1.22 -8.80 24.75
C PRO A 173 -0.66 -7.86 23.67
N ARG A 174 -0.97 -6.55 23.81
CA ARG A 174 -0.50 -5.45 22.96
C ARG A 174 -1.02 -5.45 21.51
N LEU A 175 -1.93 -6.33 21.14
CA LEU A 175 -2.62 -6.28 19.87
C LEU A 175 -3.54 -5.06 19.79
N SER A 176 -3.82 -4.58 18.60
CA SER A 176 -4.75 -3.46 18.38
C SER A 176 -5.75 -3.80 17.30
N ALA A 177 -6.99 -3.41 17.53
CA ALA A 177 -8.00 -3.36 16.47
C ALA A 177 -8.23 -1.90 16.06
N GLY A 178 -8.51 -1.69 14.80
CA GLY A 178 -8.85 -0.39 14.24
C GLY A 178 -9.79 -0.58 13.05
N ARG A 179 -10.72 0.31 12.89
CA ARG A 179 -11.81 0.23 11.89
C ARG A 179 -11.29 -0.06 10.47
N VAL A 180 -10.31 0.68 10.01
CA VAL A 180 -9.70 0.48 8.68
C VAL A 180 -8.52 -0.49 8.74
N GLN A 181 -7.78 -0.52 9.84
CA GLN A 181 -6.66 -1.41 10.08
C GLN A 181 -7.07 -2.89 9.97
N SER A 182 -8.14 -3.29 10.68
CA SER A 182 -8.57 -4.69 10.74
C SER A 182 -9.04 -5.22 9.37
N VAL A 183 -9.72 -4.40 8.60
CA VAL A 183 -10.12 -4.73 7.22
C VAL A 183 -8.90 -4.86 6.31
N SER A 184 -7.91 -3.98 6.45
CA SER A 184 -6.67 -4.06 5.66
C SER A 184 -5.89 -5.34 5.98
N VAL A 185 -5.81 -5.74 7.25
CA VAL A 185 -5.20 -7.02 7.68
C VAL A 185 -5.96 -8.20 7.08
N ARG A 186 -7.30 -8.17 7.11
CA ARG A 186 -8.13 -9.21 6.50
C ARG A 186 -7.88 -9.39 5.00
N LEU A 187 -7.70 -8.29 4.25
CA LEU A 187 -7.36 -8.36 2.82
C LEU A 187 -6.03 -9.08 2.59
N LEU A 188 -5.01 -8.82 3.43
CA LEU A 188 -3.73 -9.53 3.35
C LEU A 188 -3.88 -11.01 3.70
N VAL A 189 -4.60 -11.33 4.78
CA VAL A 189 -4.84 -12.73 5.22
C VAL A 189 -5.61 -13.49 4.16
N ARG A 190 -6.65 -12.89 3.56
CA ARG A 190 -7.40 -13.50 2.46
C ARG A 190 -6.49 -13.83 1.27
N ARG A 191 -5.64 -12.92 0.84
CA ARG A 191 -4.65 -13.14 -0.22
C ARG A 191 -3.70 -14.27 0.13
N GLU A 192 -3.26 -14.37 1.36
CA GLU A 192 -2.35 -15.43 1.79
C GLU A 192 -3.04 -16.80 1.87
N ARG A 193 -4.34 -16.84 2.25
CA ARG A 193 -5.17 -18.05 2.15
C ARG A 193 -5.34 -18.50 0.69
N GLU A 194 -5.61 -17.57 -0.24
CA GLU A 194 -5.66 -17.82 -1.68
C GLU A 194 -4.34 -18.42 -2.18
N ARG A 195 -3.21 -17.92 -1.72
CA ARG A 195 -1.87 -18.43 -2.06
C ARG A 195 -1.63 -19.83 -1.54
N ARG A 196 -2.04 -20.11 -0.30
CA ARG A 196 -1.86 -21.41 0.34
C ARG A 196 -2.75 -22.49 -0.28
N SER A 197 -3.99 -22.15 -0.64
CA SER A 197 -4.90 -23.08 -1.29
C SER A 197 -4.60 -23.31 -2.77
N PHE A 198 -3.67 -22.53 -3.36
CA PHE A 198 -3.32 -22.61 -4.76
C PHE A 198 -2.72 -23.96 -5.13
N LYS A 199 -3.26 -24.58 -6.19
CA LYS A 199 -2.74 -25.82 -6.77
C LYS A 199 -2.02 -25.53 -8.07
N LYS A 200 -0.73 -25.87 -8.10
CA LYS A 200 0.11 -25.68 -9.29
C LYS A 200 -0.35 -26.57 -10.43
N ALA A 201 -0.31 -26.03 -11.63
CA ALA A 201 -0.45 -26.75 -12.87
C ALA A 201 0.82 -26.59 -13.70
N SER A 202 1.26 -27.68 -14.33
CA SER A 202 2.43 -27.68 -15.20
C SER A 202 2.00 -27.95 -16.64
N TYR A 203 2.62 -27.28 -17.57
CA TYR A 203 2.38 -27.45 -19.00
C TYR A 203 3.63 -27.07 -19.79
N TRP A 204 3.70 -27.57 -21.02
CA TRP A 204 4.82 -27.28 -21.91
C TRP A 204 4.37 -26.40 -23.09
N GLY A 205 5.30 -25.67 -23.65
CA GLY A 205 5.14 -24.88 -24.85
C GLY A 205 6.33 -25.05 -25.79
N ILE A 206 6.23 -24.48 -26.97
CA ILE A 206 7.35 -24.37 -27.93
C ILE A 206 7.54 -22.90 -28.25
N LYS A 207 8.82 -22.47 -28.16
CA LYS A 207 9.28 -21.16 -28.59
C LYS A 207 10.28 -21.34 -29.72
N ALA A 208 10.20 -20.48 -30.72
CA ALA A 208 11.20 -20.46 -31.80
C ALA A 208 11.71 -19.04 -32.03
N SER A 209 12.98 -18.95 -32.42
CA SER A 209 13.63 -17.73 -32.89
C SER A 209 13.73 -17.79 -34.40
N LEU A 210 13.18 -16.79 -35.04
CA LEU A 210 13.11 -16.69 -36.50
C LEU A 210 13.88 -15.47 -36.98
N VAL A 211 14.42 -15.54 -38.18
CA VAL A 211 15.15 -14.43 -38.81
C VAL A 211 14.53 -14.07 -40.15
N LYS A 212 14.41 -12.79 -40.39
CA LYS A 212 14.08 -12.18 -41.67
C LYS A 212 14.77 -10.83 -41.79
N ASP A 213 15.43 -10.59 -42.91
CA ASP A 213 16.15 -9.33 -43.22
C ASP A 213 17.12 -8.93 -42.08
N ASN A 214 17.90 -9.89 -41.54
CA ASN A 214 18.81 -9.76 -40.39
C ASN A 214 18.15 -9.34 -39.06
N VAL A 215 16.81 -9.37 -38.96
CA VAL A 215 16.07 -9.11 -37.72
C VAL A 215 15.62 -10.44 -37.13
N THR A 216 16.11 -10.73 -35.92
CA THR A 216 15.68 -11.91 -35.14
C THR A 216 14.45 -11.55 -34.30
N PHE A 217 13.45 -12.41 -34.32
CA PHE A 217 12.25 -12.25 -33.50
C PHE A 217 11.76 -13.59 -32.94
N GLU A 218 11.01 -13.54 -31.87
CA GLU A 218 10.49 -14.73 -31.19
C GLU A 218 9.07 -15.04 -31.61
N THR A 219 8.73 -16.33 -31.66
CA THR A 219 7.38 -16.82 -31.87
C THR A 219 7.08 -17.98 -30.93
N LYS A 220 5.79 -18.19 -30.61
CA LYS A 220 5.33 -19.24 -29.70
C LYS A 220 4.24 -20.07 -30.36
N LEU A 221 4.27 -21.39 -30.12
CA LEU A 221 3.21 -22.28 -30.56
C LEU A 221 1.88 -21.87 -29.92
N PHE A 222 0.90 -21.54 -30.75
CA PHE A 222 -0.42 -21.09 -30.34
C PHE A 222 -1.48 -22.19 -30.45
N SER A 223 -1.45 -22.94 -31.54
CA SER A 223 -2.40 -24.07 -31.75
C SER A 223 -1.74 -25.20 -32.52
N LEU A 224 -2.27 -26.40 -32.34
CA LEU A 224 -1.92 -27.63 -33.04
C LEU A 224 -3.21 -28.25 -33.62
N ASN A 225 -3.25 -28.56 -34.91
CA ASN A 225 -4.46 -29.07 -35.60
C ASN A 225 -5.71 -28.20 -35.35
N GLY A 226 -5.54 -26.88 -35.29
CA GLY A 226 -6.60 -25.94 -34.98
C GLY A 226 -7.03 -25.84 -33.53
N GLN A 227 -6.52 -26.72 -32.65
CA GLN A 227 -6.79 -26.65 -31.19
C GLN A 227 -5.76 -25.80 -30.49
N ARG A 228 -6.22 -24.79 -29.73
CA ARG A 228 -5.35 -23.85 -28.99
C ARG A 228 -4.59 -24.57 -27.89
N ILE A 229 -3.28 -24.27 -27.76
CA ILE A 229 -2.43 -24.73 -26.65
C ILE A 229 -2.80 -23.97 -25.36
N SER A 230 -2.80 -24.69 -24.25
CA SER A 230 -3.07 -24.12 -22.92
C SER A 230 -1.99 -23.14 -22.50
N ASN A 231 -2.38 -22.11 -21.78
CA ASN A 231 -1.49 -21.19 -21.09
C ASN A 231 -1.87 -21.10 -19.59
N GLY A 232 -1.11 -20.39 -18.78
CA GLY A 232 -1.33 -20.32 -17.32
C GLY A 232 -2.72 -19.84 -16.89
N SER A 233 -3.37 -18.96 -17.69
CA SER A 233 -4.70 -18.44 -17.38
C SER A 233 -5.85 -19.44 -17.60
N ASP A 234 -5.57 -20.54 -18.26
CA ASP A 234 -6.56 -21.58 -18.56
C ASP A 234 -6.81 -22.52 -17.38
N PHE A 235 -5.94 -22.52 -16.40
CA PHE A 235 -6.02 -23.41 -15.23
C PHE A 235 -6.80 -22.76 -14.09
N ASP A 236 -7.52 -23.60 -13.36
CA ASP A 236 -8.20 -23.24 -12.13
C ASP A 236 -7.20 -23.24 -10.96
N GLU A 237 -7.21 -22.18 -10.19
CA GLU A 237 -6.22 -21.95 -9.13
C GLU A 237 -6.39 -22.89 -7.91
N GLN A 238 -7.59 -23.45 -7.70
CA GLN A 238 -7.90 -24.33 -6.58
C GLN A 238 -7.67 -25.80 -6.91
N THR A 239 -7.83 -26.19 -8.17
CA THR A 239 -7.74 -27.58 -8.58
C THR A 239 -6.48 -27.91 -9.38
N GLY A 240 -5.81 -26.91 -9.96
CA GLY A 240 -4.69 -27.11 -10.89
C GLY A 240 -5.10 -27.73 -12.23
N LYS A 241 -6.40 -27.89 -12.50
CA LYS A 241 -6.95 -28.43 -13.74
C LYS A 241 -7.43 -27.31 -14.67
N LEU A 242 -7.70 -27.66 -15.92
CA LEU A 242 -8.33 -26.69 -16.83
C LEU A 242 -9.67 -26.22 -16.27
N LYS A 243 -9.95 -24.93 -16.41
CA LYS A 243 -11.23 -24.34 -16.03
C LYS A 243 -12.38 -25.02 -16.75
N GLN A 244 -13.50 -25.14 -16.08
CA GLN A 244 -14.69 -25.77 -16.64
C GLN A 244 -15.08 -25.15 -18.01
N GLY A 245 -15.29 -25.99 -19.01
CA GLY A 245 -15.62 -25.56 -20.38
C GLY A 245 -14.43 -25.14 -21.23
N ASN A 246 -13.21 -25.09 -20.68
CA ASN A 246 -12.01 -24.80 -21.45
C ASN A 246 -11.60 -26.05 -22.27
N LYS A 247 -11.43 -25.88 -23.58
CA LYS A 247 -11.07 -26.96 -24.54
C LYS A 247 -9.64 -26.84 -25.07
N SER A 248 -8.79 -26.05 -24.42
CA SER A 248 -7.39 -25.93 -24.84
C SER A 248 -6.62 -27.24 -24.62
N LEU A 249 -5.60 -27.46 -25.43
CA LEU A 249 -4.77 -28.65 -25.42
C LEU A 249 -3.62 -28.47 -24.43
N ILE A 250 -3.50 -29.35 -23.45
CA ILE A 250 -2.31 -29.47 -22.61
C ILE A 250 -1.33 -30.38 -23.35
N ILE A 251 -0.13 -29.89 -23.61
CA ILE A 251 0.95 -30.70 -24.17
C ILE A 251 1.99 -31.02 -23.08
N GLY A 252 2.43 -32.27 -23.04
CA GLY A 252 3.48 -32.75 -22.14
C GLY A 252 4.85 -32.72 -22.85
N GLU A 253 5.90 -32.99 -22.07
CA GLU A 253 7.30 -32.95 -22.49
C GLU A 253 7.57 -33.87 -23.70
N GLU A 254 7.10 -35.10 -23.66
CA GLU A 254 7.30 -36.10 -24.71
C GLU A 254 6.71 -35.60 -26.04
N LYS A 255 5.46 -35.13 -26.03
CA LYS A 255 4.79 -34.58 -27.21
C LYS A 255 5.49 -33.35 -27.77
N VAL A 256 5.99 -32.46 -26.89
CA VAL A 256 6.74 -31.28 -27.31
C VAL A 256 8.04 -31.67 -28.01
N ASN A 257 8.77 -32.63 -27.47
CA ASN A 257 10.01 -33.12 -28.07
C ASN A 257 9.78 -33.77 -29.45
N ASP A 258 8.68 -34.48 -29.65
CA ASP A 258 8.31 -35.03 -30.94
C ASP A 258 7.91 -33.94 -31.94
N LEU A 259 7.15 -32.94 -31.50
CA LEU A 259 6.79 -31.78 -32.33
C LEU A 259 8.03 -30.98 -32.78
N LEU A 260 9.02 -30.82 -31.91
CA LEU A 260 10.28 -30.14 -32.25
C LEU A 260 11.04 -30.86 -33.39
N LYS A 261 11.02 -32.21 -33.40
CA LYS A 261 11.60 -33.01 -34.48
C LYS A 261 10.81 -32.81 -35.78
N THR A 262 9.48 -32.91 -35.71
CA THR A 262 8.58 -32.70 -36.88
C THR A 262 8.77 -31.34 -37.50
N PHE A 263 8.73 -30.26 -36.68
CA PHE A 263 8.90 -28.89 -37.15
C PHE A 263 10.31 -28.56 -37.66
N SER A 264 11.28 -29.48 -37.54
CA SER A 264 12.62 -29.30 -38.08
C SER A 264 12.68 -29.55 -39.59
N SER A 265 11.75 -30.33 -40.14
CA SER A 265 11.67 -30.67 -41.55
C SER A 265 10.61 -29.85 -42.33
N GLU A 266 9.88 -28.98 -41.63
CA GLU A 266 8.78 -28.22 -42.23
C GLU A 266 9.18 -26.78 -42.54
N ASP A 267 8.51 -26.20 -43.57
CA ASP A 267 8.66 -24.79 -43.90
C ASP A 267 7.91 -23.89 -42.92
N TRP A 268 8.55 -22.82 -42.51
CA TRP A 268 7.97 -21.81 -41.61
C TRP A 268 7.44 -20.66 -42.47
N LEU A 269 6.14 -20.69 -42.76
CA LEU A 269 5.49 -19.75 -43.66
C LEU A 269 4.61 -18.76 -42.91
N VAL A 270 4.77 -17.47 -43.20
CA VAL A 270 3.85 -16.44 -42.73
C VAL A 270 2.49 -16.66 -43.38
N SER A 271 1.53 -17.13 -42.59
CA SER A 271 0.14 -17.42 -43.10
C SER A 271 -0.76 -16.20 -43.01
N LYS A 272 -0.56 -15.33 -42.03
CA LYS A 272 -1.37 -14.11 -41.85
C LYS A 272 -0.57 -13.01 -41.16
N ILE A 273 -0.83 -11.76 -41.57
CA ILE A 273 -0.33 -10.56 -40.87
C ILE A 273 -1.49 -9.60 -40.66
N GLU A 274 -1.62 -9.11 -39.46
CA GLU A 274 -2.60 -8.12 -39.08
C GLU A 274 -1.90 -6.92 -38.45
N LYS A 275 -2.10 -5.73 -39.04
CA LYS A 275 -1.61 -4.45 -38.51
C LYS A 275 -2.80 -3.65 -38.01
N LYS A 276 -2.79 -3.30 -36.71
CA LYS A 276 -3.85 -2.52 -36.09
C LYS A 276 -3.29 -1.25 -35.49
N PRO A 277 -3.77 -0.07 -35.88
CA PRO A 277 -3.43 1.17 -35.21
C PRO A 277 -4.00 1.16 -33.78
N SER A 278 -3.25 1.67 -32.85
CA SER A 278 -3.64 1.81 -31.44
C SER A 278 -3.19 3.16 -30.91
N THR A 279 -3.98 3.76 -30.06
CA THR A 279 -3.62 5.00 -29.38
C THR A 279 -3.58 4.80 -27.88
N ARG A 280 -2.64 5.46 -27.20
CA ARG A 280 -2.57 5.52 -25.74
C ARG A 280 -2.73 6.96 -25.30
N LYS A 281 -3.70 7.17 -24.39
CA LYS A 281 -3.98 8.49 -23.81
C LYS A 281 -3.09 8.74 -22.61
N PRO A 282 -2.68 10.01 -22.35
CA PRO A 282 -2.02 10.37 -21.12
C PRO A 282 -2.89 10.06 -19.91
N VAL A 283 -2.23 9.71 -18.83
CA VAL A 283 -2.89 9.49 -17.55
C VAL A 283 -3.13 10.81 -16.79
N PRO A 284 -4.13 10.87 -15.90
CA PRO A 284 -4.42 12.07 -15.10
C PRO A 284 -3.23 12.51 -14.24
N PRO A 285 -3.18 13.78 -13.81
CA PRO A 285 -2.30 14.21 -12.73
C PRO A 285 -2.49 13.39 -11.45
N PHE A 286 -1.55 13.45 -10.53
CA PHE A 286 -1.58 12.63 -9.33
C PHE A 286 -2.67 13.02 -8.33
N THR A 287 -3.34 12.00 -7.81
CA THR A 287 -3.99 12.01 -6.49
C THR A 287 -3.00 11.48 -5.44
N THR A 288 -3.34 11.57 -4.15
CA THR A 288 -2.54 10.97 -3.07
C THR A 288 -2.31 9.47 -3.31
N SER A 289 -3.36 8.75 -3.67
CA SER A 289 -3.30 7.31 -3.92
C SER A 289 -2.37 6.98 -5.08
N THR A 290 -2.55 7.63 -6.24
CA THR A 290 -1.73 7.35 -7.42
C THR A 290 -0.29 7.79 -7.24
N LEU A 291 -0.02 8.87 -6.47
CA LEU A 291 1.33 9.28 -6.10
C LEU A 291 2.02 8.22 -5.25
N GLN A 292 1.35 7.69 -4.22
CA GLN A 292 1.91 6.62 -3.38
C GLN A 292 2.20 5.36 -4.20
N GLN A 293 1.31 4.98 -5.11
CA GLN A 293 1.49 3.83 -5.99
C GLN A 293 2.72 4.00 -6.88
N GLU A 294 2.84 5.11 -7.58
CA GLU A 294 3.95 5.34 -8.52
C GLU A 294 5.30 5.57 -7.82
N ALA A 295 5.30 6.26 -6.67
CA ALA A 295 6.50 6.42 -5.87
C ALA A 295 7.01 5.06 -5.33
N ASN A 296 6.11 4.16 -4.94
CA ASN A 296 6.50 2.81 -4.53
C ASN A 296 7.08 2.00 -5.70
N ARG A 297 6.44 2.02 -6.87
CA ARG A 297 6.88 1.29 -8.06
C ARG A 297 8.21 1.77 -8.62
N LYS A 298 8.35 3.10 -8.78
CA LYS A 298 9.49 3.71 -9.48
C LYS A 298 10.63 4.15 -8.58
N LEU A 299 10.30 4.63 -7.38
CA LEU A 299 11.29 5.20 -6.46
C LEU A 299 11.58 4.29 -5.26
N ARG A 300 10.85 3.18 -5.12
CA ARG A 300 10.93 2.26 -3.98
C ARG A 300 10.67 2.93 -2.64
N LEU A 301 9.87 4.00 -2.64
CA LEU A 301 9.45 4.69 -1.43
C LEU A 301 8.22 3.97 -0.84
N SER A 302 8.21 3.79 0.47
CA SER A 302 6.99 3.39 1.18
C SER A 302 5.95 4.50 1.11
N ALA A 303 4.68 4.17 1.33
CA ALA A 303 3.61 5.17 1.38
C ALA A 303 3.89 6.25 2.44
N ARG A 304 4.45 5.86 3.60
CA ARG A 304 4.85 6.80 4.68
C ARG A 304 5.98 7.73 4.24
N GLU A 305 7.01 7.21 3.57
CA GLU A 305 8.12 8.03 3.06
C GLU A 305 7.66 8.97 1.96
N THR A 306 6.81 8.48 1.05
CA THR A 306 6.21 9.30 -0.02
C THR A 306 5.46 10.50 0.58
N MET A 307 4.58 10.26 1.57
CA MET A 307 3.82 11.35 2.18
C MET A 307 4.70 12.31 2.97
N ARG A 308 5.76 11.83 3.64
CA ARG A 308 6.71 12.71 4.33
C ARG A 308 7.48 13.61 3.36
N CYS A 309 7.94 13.09 2.22
CA CYS A 309 8.59 13.89 1.18
C CYS A 309 7.59 14.87 0.55
N ALA A 310 6.37 14.44 0.22
CA ALA A 310 5.34 15.30 -0.35
C ALA A 310 4.94 16.44 0.59
N GLN A 311 4.79 16.17 1.91
CA GLN A 311 4.57 17.19 2.94
C GLN A 311 5.69 18.23 2.94
N GLY A 312 6.95 17.78 2.91
CA GLY A 312 8.09 18.68 2.86
C GLY A 312 8.16 19.51 1.59
N LEU A 313 7.78 18.97 0.43
CA LEU A 313 7.69 19.69 -0.83
C LEU A 313 6.58 20.75 -0.80
N TYR A 314 5.39 20.40 -0.30
CA TYR A 314 4.28 21.32 -0.13
C TYR A 314 4.64 22.49 0.81
N GLU A 315 5.13 22.18 2.01
CA GLU A 315 5.48 23.20 3.01
C GLU A 315 6.56 24.18 2.55
N ARG A 316 7.43 23.76 1.62
CA ARG A 316 8.44 24.60 0.98
C ARG A 316 7.95 25.31 -0.28
N GLY A 317 6.70 25.08 -0.70
CA GLY A 317 6.06 25.72 -1.84
C GLY A 317 6.49 25.16 -3.19
N PHE A 318 6.88 23.89 -3.28
CA PHE A 318 7.24 23.26 -4.55
C PHE A 318 6.06 22.56 -5.24
N ILE A 319 5.10 22.04 -4.48
CA ILE A 319 3.92 21.36 -4.99
C ILE A 319 2.64 21.90 -4.33
N THR A 320 1.50 21.58 -4.91
CA THR A 320 0.18 21.76 -4.30
C THR A 320 -0.02 20.84 -3.11
N TYR A 321 -1.11 21.01 -2.36
CA TYR A 321 -1.46 20.18 -1.23
C TYR A 321 -1.52 18.71 -1.63
N MET A 322 -0.87 17.84 -0.86
CA MET A 322 -0.61 16.44 -1.21
C MET A 322 -1.69 15.45 -0.77
N ARG A 323 -2.68 15.88 0.02
CA ARG A 323 -3.81 15.04 0.44
C ARG A 323 -5.05 15.39 -0.39
N THR A 324 -5.15 14.83 -1.57
CA THR A 324 -6.26 15.06 -2.51
C THR A 324 -6.63 13.79 -3.26
N ASP A 325 -7.89 13.64 -3.57
CA ASP A 325 -8.45 12.64 -4.48
C ASP A 325 -8.86 13.26 -5.84
N SER A 326 -8.60 14.55 -6.02
CA SER A 326 -8.88 15.28 -7.24
C SER A 326 -7.77 15.05 -8.28
N VAL A 327 -8.18 14.93 -9.54
CA VAL A 327 -7.31 14.92 -10.73
C VAL A 327 -7.41 16.23 -11.52
N HIS A 328 -8.15 17.21 -11.01
CA HIS A 328 -8.40 18.48 -11.67
C HIS A 328 -7.14 19.37 -11.67
N LEU A 329 -6.91 20.08 -12.77
CA LEU A 329 -5.94 21.17 -12.87
C LEU A 329 -6.70 22.47 -13.07
N SER A 330 -6.34 23.51 -12.33
CA SER A 330 -6.84 24.85 -12.58
C SER A 330 -6.44 25.32 -13.98
N GLU A 331 -7.13 26.31 -14.52
CA GLU A 331 -6.78 26.90 -15.83
C GLU A 331 -5.34 27.39 -15.87
N GLN A 332 -4.88 27.96 -14.75
CA GLN A 332 -3.52 28.45 -14.58
C GLN A 332 -2.50 27.32 -14.65
N ALA A 333 -2.73 26.23 -13.93
CA ALA A 333 -1.88 25.04 -13.95
C ALA A 333 -1.88 24.34 -15.32
N THR A 334 -3.04 24.29 -15.96
CA THR A 334 -3.16 23.76 -17.32
C THR A 334 -2.33 24.56 -18.31
N ARG A 335 -2.35 25.91 -18.24
CA ARG A 335 -1.50 26.77 -19.09
C ARG A 335 -0.02 26.52 -18.83
N ALA A 336 0.40 26.52 -17.55
CA ALA A 336 1.79 26.26 -17.18
C ALA A 336 2.30 24.91 -17.69
N ALA A 337 1.50 23.83 -17.54
CA ALA A 337 1.85 22.52 -18.06
C ALA A 337 1.98 22.52 -19.60
N ARG A 338 1.07 23.19 -20.32
CA ARG A 338 1.09 23.30 -21.77
C ARG A 338 2.28 24.13 -22.28
N GLU A 339 2.68 25.17 -21.56
CA GLU A 339 3.90 25.94 -21.85
C GLU A 339 5.15 25.08 -21.68
N CYS A 340 5.23 24.25 -20.62
CA CYS A 340 6.31 23.28 -20.47
C CYS A 340 6.37 22.29 -21.63
N VAL A 341 5.22 21.77 -22.10
CA VAL A 341 5.20 20.87 -23.28
C VAL A 341 5.76 21.57 -24.49
N SER A 342 5.26 22.77 -24.82
CA SER A 342 5.67 23.50 -26.01
C SER A 342 7.15 23.87 -26.02
N SER A 343 7.69 24.27 -24.86
CA SER A 343 9.08 24.73 -24.74
C SER A 343 10.10 23.59 -24.70
N MET A 344 9.76 22.45 -24.08
CA MET A 344 10.72 21.37 -23.85
C MET A 344 10.60 20.23 -24.85
N TYR A 345 9.42 19.96 -25.38
CA TYR A 345 9.17 18.82 -26.27
C TYR A 345 8.78 19.22 -27.69
N GLY A 346 8.28 20.43 -27.90
CA GLY A 346 7.80 20.92 -29.18
C GLY A 346 6.27 20.98 -29.26
N LYS A 347 5.76 21.83 -30.16
CA LYS A 347 4.31 22.05 -30.32
C LYS A 347 3.58 20.81 -30.81
N GLU A 348 4.26 19.92 -31.54
CA GLU A 348 3.72 18.66 -32.03
C GLU A 348 3.37 17.67 -30.93
N TYR A 349 4.03 17.82 -29.75
CA TYR A 349 3.71 17.01 -28.55
C TYR A 349 2.59 17.58 -27.70
N LEU A 350 2.10 18.77 -28.02
CA LEU A 350 0.99 19.38 -27.30
C LEU A 350 -0.34 18.77 -27.73
N SER A 351 -1.25 18.49 -26.79
CA SER A 351 -2.60 18.10 -27.11
C SER A 351 -3.35 19.23 -27.86
N ASN A 352 -4.21 18.92 -28.82
CA ASN A 352 -4.94 19.89 -29.62
C ASN A 352 -5.76 20.86 -28.77
N SER A 353 -6.32 20.40 -27.67
CA SER A 353 -7.06 21.20 -26.69
C SER A 353 -6.57 20.91 -25.29
N PRO A 354 -6.78 21.79 -24.32
CA PRO A 354 -6.53 21.51 -22.91
C PRO A 354 -7.26 20.24 -22.47
N ARG A 355 -6.53 19.29 -21.87
CA ARG A 355 -7.12 18.06 -21.36
C ARG A 355 -7.70 18.29 -19.98
N GLN A 356 -8.91 17.83 -19.80
CA GLN A 356 -9.59 17.77 -18.51
C GLN A 356 -9.81 16.31 -18.13
N PHE A 357 -9.68 16.01 -16.84
CA PHE A 357 -9.87 14.67 -16.30
C PHE A 357 -10.97 14.71 -15.24
N ASN A 358 -11.86 13.75 -15.27
CA ASN A 358 -12.90 13.60 -14.26
C ASN A 358 -12.40 12.68 -13.15
N SER A 359 -12.64 13.05 -11.90
CA SER A 359 -12.42 12.16 -10.77
C SER A 359 -13.37 10.96 -10.87
N THR A 360 -12.85 9.77 -10.66
CA THR A 360 -13.65 8.54 -10.57
C THR A 360 -14.13 8.27 -9.14
N ALA A 361 -13.65 9.04 -8.16
CA ALA A 361 -14.08 8.93 -6.79
C ALA A 361 -15.53 9.41 -6.65
N ARG A 362 -16.41 8.55 -6.13
CA ARG A 362 -17.85 8.85 -5.97
C ARG A 362 -18.14 10.06 -5.09
N ASN A 363 -17.22 10.41 -4.20
CA ASN A 363 -17.32 11.54 -3.26
C ASN A 363 -15.97 12.29 -3.27
N ALA A 364 -15.52 12.75 -4.45
CA ALA A 364 -14.36 13.63 -4.50
C ALA A 364 -14.64 14.84 -3.58
N GLN A 365 -13.86 14.94 -2.51
CA GLN A 365 -13.93 16.09 -1.63
C GLN A 365 -13.65 17.34 -2.45
N GLU A 366 -14.59 18.23 -2.44
CA GLU A 366 -14.70 19.52 -3.10
C GLU A 366 -13.42 20.13 -3.67
N ALA A 367 -13.54 20.79 -4.83
CA ALA A 367 -12.71 21.88 -5.37
C ALA A 367 -11.17 21.80 -5.24
N HIS A 368 -10.62 20.70 -4.75
CA HIS A 368 -9.19 20.51 -4.61
C HIS A 368 -8.54 20.30 -5.97
N GLU A 369 -7.36 20.83 -6.17
CA GLU A 369 -6.53 20.50 -7.31
C GLU A 369 -5.80 19.16 -7.12
N ALA A 370 -5.33 18.60 -8.23
CA ALA A 370 -4.41 17.47 -8.24
C ALA A 370 -3.05 17.87 -7.61
N ILE A 371 -2.25 16.86 -7.25
CA ILE A 371 -0.85 17.08 -6.85
C ILE A 371 -0.04 17.46 -8.09
N ARG A 372 0.46 18.67 -8.11
CA ARG A 372 1.21 19.27 -9.23
C ARG A 372 2.31 20.21 -8.74
N PRO A 373 3.27 20.61 -9.58
CA PRO A 373 4.18 21.71 -9.26
C PRO A 373 3.41 22.98 -8.93
N ALA A 374 3.86 23.70 -7.90
CA ALA A 374 3.21 24.93 -7.45
C ALA A 374 3.52 26.13 -8.38
N GLY A 375 2.61 27.09 -8.40
CA GLY A 375 2.75 28.35 -9.14
C GLY A 375 2.20 28.34 -10.55
N GLU A 376 2.37 29.48 -11.22
CA GLU A 376 1.90 29.75 -12.59
C GLU A 376 2.93 29.37 -13.66
N VAL A 377 4.19 29.17 -13.25
CA VAL A 377 5.29 28.70 -14.06
C VAL A 377 5.93 27.53 -13.32
N PHE A 378 5.91 26.37 -13.93
CA PHE A 378 6.45 25.18 -13.30
C PHE A 378 7.97 25.17 -13.40
N LYS A 379 8.65 25.23 -12.27
CA LYS A 379 10.09 25.03 -12.22
C LYS A 379 10.42 23.62 -12.70
N THR A 380 11.37 23.51 -13.60
CA THR A 380 11.90 22.19 -13.95
C THR A 380 12.62 21.56 -12.74
N PRO A 381 12.76 20.24 -12.66
CA PRO A 381 13.48 19.57 -11.56
C PRO A 381 14.88 20.17 -11.32
N LYS A 382 15.60 20.56 -12.37
CA LYS A 382 16.93 21.19 -12.29
C LYS A 382 16.94 22.57 -11.65
N GLU A 383 15.88 23.35 -11.80
CA GLU A 383 15.75 24.71 -11.27
C GLU A 383 15.32 24.75 -9.80
N THR A 384 14.93 23.61 -9.21
CA THR A 384 14.45 23.56 -7.82
C THR A 384 15.56 23.56 -6.78
N ASN A 385 16.78 23.20 -7.14
CA ASN A 385 17.89 22.92 -6.20
C ASN A 385 17.58 21.82 -5.17
N LEU A 386 16.57 20.99 -5.42
CA LEU A 386 16.25 19.82 -4.60
C LEU A 386 17.29 18.73 -4.82
N THR A 387 17.41 17.83 -3.84
CA THR A 387 18.35 16.70 -3.91
C THR A 387 17.69 15.42 -3.39
N GLY A 388 18.29 14.27 -3.69
CA GLY A 388 17.88 12.97 -3.17
C GLY A 388 16.40 12.62 -3.44
N ARG A 389 15.73 12.09 -2.43
CA ARG A 389 14.32 11.64 -2.55
C ARG A 389 13.34 12.76 -2.90
N ASP A 390 13.57 13.96 -2.38
CA ASP A 390 12.73 15.12 -2.65
C ASP A 390 12.77 15.52 -4.13
N LEU A 391 13.98 15.52 -4.72
CA LEU A 391 14.14 15.76 -6.16
C LEU A 391 13.45 14.66 -6.98
N SER A 392 13.65 13.40 -6.62
CA SER A 392 13.06 12.27 -7.36
C SER A 392 11.54 12.31 -7.32
N LEU A 393 10.94 12.65 -6.17
CA LEU A 393 9.50 12.75 -6.04
C LEU A 393 8.94 13.97 -6.79
N TYR A 394 9.63 15.11 -6.73
CA TYR A 394 9.26 16.30 -7.49
C TYR A 394 9.32 16.04 -9.01
N ASP A 395 10.39 15.40 -9.49
CA ASP A 395 10.55 15.02 -10.91
C ASP A 395 9.40 14.11 -11.38
N LEU A 396 9.02 13.15 -10.55
CA LEU A 396 7.90 12.25 -10.83
C LEU A 396 6.57 13.03 -10.96
N ILE A 397 6.30 13.95 -10.03
CA ILE A 397 5.10 14.81 -10.03
C ILE A 397 5.11 15.73 -11.25
N TRP A 398 6.25 16.36 -11.52
CA TRP A 398 6.43 17.28 -12.65
C TRP A 398 6.17 16.57 -13.98
N LYS A 399 6.82 15.44 -14.22
CA LYS A 399 6.67 14.64 -15.44
C LYS A 399 5.23 14.19 -15.67
N ARG A 400 4.55 13.71 -14.63
CA ARG A 400 3.16 13.27 -14.72
C ARG A 400 2.23 14.41 -15.06
N THR A 401 2.41 15.56 -14.42
CA THR A 401 1.59 16.76 -14.66
C THR A 401 1.78 17.27 -16.10
N VAL A 402 3.02 17.40 -16.57
CA VAL A 402 3.32 17.86 -17.93
C VAL A 402 2.79 16.86 -18.97
N ALA A 403 3.04 15.56 -18.77
CA ALA A 403 2.56 14.49 -19.64
C ALA A 403 1.04 14.47 -19.78
N SER A 404 0.30 14.85 -18.73
CA SER A 404 -1.16 14.91 -18.77
C SER A 404 -1.70 15.85 -19.86
N GLN A 405 -0.95 16.86 -20.26
CA GLN A 405 -1.33 17.85 -21.29
C GLN A 405 -0.70 17.55 -22.66
N MET A 406 0.04 16.44 -22.79
CA MET A 406 0.67 16.05 -24.06
C MET A 406 -0.29 15.32 -25.00
N ALA A 407 0.13 15.22 -26.26
CA ALA A 407 -0.56 14.44 -27.30
C ALA A 407 -0.50 12.93 -26.98
N GLU A 408 -1.48 12.22 -27.49
CA GLU A 408 -1.56 10.76 -27.38
C GLU A 408 -0.37 10.07 -28.09
N ALA A 409 0.08 8.95 -27.54
CA ALA A 409 1.01 8.09 -28.24
C ALA A 409 0.25 7.27 -29.30
N ARG A 410 0.81 7.20 -30.52
CA ARG A 410 0.27 6.39 -31.63
C ARG A 410 1.20 5.21 -31.86
N LEU A 411 0.59 4.04 -31.93
CA LEU A 411 1.26 2.74 -32.00
C LEU A 411 0.65 1.95 -33.15
N THR A 412 1.45 1.12 -33.78
CA THR A 412 0.96 0.06 -34.65
C THR A 412 1.25 -1.29 -34.01
N MET A 413 0.20 -2.04 -33.69
CA MET A 413 0.28 -3.43 -33.23
C MET A 413 0.33 -4.35 -34.45
N ILE A 414 1.32 -5.23 -34.46
CA ILE A 414 1.55 -6.18 -35.55
C ILE A 414 1.40 -7.59 -34.99
N ASN A 415 0.47 -8.38 -35.54
CA ASN A 415 0.35 -9.79 -35.20
C ASN A 415 0.64 -10.62 -36.45
N ALA A 416 1.61 -11.52 -36.34
CA ALA A 416 1.99 -12.46 -37.37
C ALA A 416 1.58 -13.87 -36.95
N GLU A 417 0.89 -14.60 -37.86
CA GLU A 417 0.63 -16.03 -37.76
C GLU A 417 1.57 -16.75 -38.70
N ILE A 418 2.23 -17.78 -38.22
CA ILE A 418 3.24 -18.54 -38.93
C ILE A 418 2.83 -20.00 -38.85
N SER A 419 2.59 -20.60 -40.00
CA SER A 419 2.21 -22.00 -40.13
C SER A 419 3.44 -22.89 -40.33
N VAL A 420 3.48 -24.01 -39.62
CA VAL A 420 4.54 -25.01 -39.65
C VAL A 420 3.89 -26.37 -39.52
N GLY A 421 3.73 -27.12 -40.65
CA GLY A 421 2.93 -28.34 -40.65
C GLY A 421 1.54 -28.12 -40.04
N ASP A 422 1.19 -28.91 -39.02
CA ASP A 422 -0.09 -28.80 -38.29
C ASP A 422 -0.05 -27.72 -37.17
N GLY A 423 1.10 -27.07 -36.94
CA GLY A 423 1.30 -26.06 -35.92
C GLY A 423 1.07 -24.63 -36.43
N LEU A 424 0.40 -23.82 -35.61
CA LEU A 424 0.29 -22.39 -35.82
C LEU A 424 1.04 -21.67 -34.72
N PHE A 425 2.03 -20.89 -35.11
CA PHE A 425 2.81 -20.04 -34.21
C PHE A 425 2.33 -18.58 -34.28
N LYS A 426 2.45 -17.86 -33.19
CA LYS A 426 2.12 -16.43 -33.15
C LYS A 426 3.28 -15.62 -32.65
N SER A 427 3.51 -14.50 -33.35
CA SER A 427 4.41 -13.45 -32.90
C SER A 427 3.67 -12.12 -32.90
N SER A 428 3.92 -11.30 -31.87
CA SER A 428 3.34 -9.97 -31.76
C SER A 428 4.46 -8.94 -31.69
N GLY A 429 4.32 -7.90 -32.52
CA GLY A 429 5.19 -6.75 -32.54
C GLY A 429 4.43 -5.47 -32.25
N LYS A 430 5.20 -4.43 -31.91
CA LYS A 430 4.66 -3.11 -31.67
C LYS A 430 5.68 -2.07 -32.11
N SER A 431 5.27 -1.17 -32.99
CA SER A 431 6.02 0.03 -33.36
C SER A 431 5.39 1.27 -32.70
N ILE A 432 6.21 2.22 -32.34
CA ILE A 432 5.78 3.53 -31.84
C ILE A 432 5.87 4.51 -33.02
N ASP A 433 4.73 4.80 -33.62
CA ASP A 433 4.66 5.69 -34.78
C ASP A 433 4.82 7.17 -34.36
N PHE A 434 4.33 7.49 -33.16
CA PHE A 434 4.50 8.77 -32.50
C PHE A 434 4.51 8.60 -31.00
N ALA A 435 5.59 8.97 -30.34
CA ALA A 435 5.80 8.74 -28.91
C ALA A 435 4.79 9.50 -28.02
N GLY A 436 4.30 10.66 -28.46
CA GLY A 436 3.37 11.46 -27.66
C GLY A 436 3.88 11.66 -26.23
N PHE A 437 3.00 11.47 -25.25
CA PHE A 437 3.34 11.64 -23.84
C PHE A 437 4.36 10.62 -23.29
N PHE A 438 4.61 9.51 -23.96
CA PHE A 438 5.66 8.55 -23.56
C PHE A 438 7.05 9.20 -23.48
N ARG A 439 7.26 10.27 -24.22
CA ARG A 439 8.53 11.01 -24.18
C ARG A 439 8.79 11.68 -22.82
N ALA A 440 7.75 12.02 -22.07
CA ALA A 440 7.86 12.64 -20.76
C ALA A 440 7.62 11.64 -19.63
N TYR A 441 6.65 10.74 -19.78
CA TYR A 441 6.18 9.90 -18.70
C TYR A 441 5.60 8.58 -19.17
N VAL A 442 5.97 7.51 -18.49
CA VAL A 442 5.43 6.17 -18.64
C VAL A 442 5.03 5.66 -17.27
N GLU A 443 3.84 5.10 -17.12
CA GLU A 443 3.34 4.59 -15.85
C GLU A 443 4.08 3.32 -15.41
N GLY A 444 4.31 3.15 -14.09
CA GLY A 444 4.88 1.93 -13.53
C GLY A 444 3.84 0.82 -13.40
N SER A 445 4.30 -0.42 -13.32
CA SER A 445 3.44 -1.58 -13.09
C SER A 445 3.95 -2.45 -11.93
N ASP A 446 3.03 -3.10 -11.22
CA ASP A 446 3.36 -4.14 -10.25
C ASP A 446 3.70 -5.47 -10.92
N ASP A 447 3.30 -5.65 -12.18
CA ASP A 447 3.64 -6.82 -13.00
C ASP A 447 4.88 -6.53 -13.87
N PRO A 448 5.99 -7.26 -13.66
CA PRO A 448 7.19 -7.10 -14.48
C PRO A 448 6.96 -7.34 -15.96
N SER A 449 6.00 -8.18 -16.34
CA SER A 449 5.68 -8.46 -17.74
C SER A 449 5.04 -7.28 -18.45
N SER A 450 4.27 -6.46 -17.73
CA SER A 450 3.59 -5.30 -18.30
C SER A 450 4.56 -4.13 -18.60
N SER A 451 5.75 -4.11 -17.99
CA SER A 451 6.79 -3.13 -18.33
C SER A 451 7.32 -3.36 -19.76
N LEU A 452 7.26 -4.58 -20.26
CA LEU A 452 7.61 -4.94 -21.64
C LEU A 452 6.55 -4.42 -22.63
N GLU A 453 5.30 -4.23 -22.21
CA GLU A 453 4.25 -3.69 -23.08
C GLU A 453 4.54 -2.25 -23.56
N GLN A 454 5.46 -1.57 -22.94
CA GLN A 454 5.82 -0.18 -23.24
C GLN A 454 7.09 -0.07 -24.09
N GLN A 455 7.77 -1.17 -24.37
CA GLN A 455 8.93 -1.20 -25.27
C GLN A 455 8.48 -1.53 -26.71
N GLU A 456 9.23 -1.04 -27.67
CA GLU A 456 9.07 -1.49 -29.05
C GLU A 456 9.50 -2.96 -29.16
N ILE A 457 8.66 -3.75 -29.81
CA ILE A 457 8.97 -5.11 -30.22
C ILE A 457 8.99 -5.07 -31.73
N ILE A 458 10.19 -4.97 -32.28
CA ILE A 458 10.38 -4.82 -33.72
C ILE A 458 10.19 -6.19 -34.39
N LEU A 459 9.21 -6.29 -35.27
CA LEU A 459 9.11 -7.37 -36.24
C LEU A 459 9.67 -6.86 -37.57
N PRO A 460 10.36 -7.71 -38.34
CA PRO A 460 10.80 -7.37 -39.69
C PRO A 460 9.60 -7.11 -40.61
N ASN A 461 9.84 -6.59 -41.79
CA ASN A 461 8.74 -6.41 -42.77
C ASN A 461 8.30 -7.77 -43.32
N LEU A 462 7.28 -8.35 -42.67
CA LEU A 462 6.72 -9.63 -43.05
C LEU A 462 5.57 -9.44 -44.05
N THR A 463 5.46 -10.36 -44.99
CA THR A 463 4.32 -10.47 -45.91
C THR A 463 3.82 -11.91 -45.92
N THR A 464 2.53 -12.11 -46.20
CA THR A 464 1.95 -13.45 -46.30
C THR A 464 2.67 -14.25 -47.41
N GLY A 465 2.98 -15.50 -47.14
CA GLY A 465 3.78 -16.37 -48.00
C GLY A 465 5.31 -16.26 -47.81
N THR A 466 5.79 -15.34 -46.94
CA THR A 466 7.23 -15.26 -46.61
C THR A 466 7.67 -16.53 -45.89
N CYS A 467 8.70 -17.19 -46.43
CA CYS A 467 9.43 -18.26 -45.74
C CYS A 467 10.43 -17.66 -44.76
N LEU A 468 10.47 -18.18 -43.56
CA LEU A 468 11.30 -17.69 -42.45
C LEU A 468 12.40 -18.68 -42.11
N GLU A 469 13.60 -18.18 -41.85
CA GLU A 469 14.70 -18.98 -41.37
C GLU A 469 14.60 -19.18 -39.87
N VAL A 470 14.75 -20.42 -39.42
CA VAL A 470 14.70 -20.77 -37.99
C VAL A 470 16.11 -20.88 -37.44
N THR A 471 16.45 -20.06 -36.46
CA THR A 471 17.77 -20.09 -35.82
C THR A 471 17.79 -20.92 -34.54
N ASN A 472 16.67 -20.97 -33.82
CA ASN A 472 16.53 -21.78 -32.61
C ASN A 472 15.11 -22.26 -32.42
N LYS A 473 14.94 -23.43 -31.82
CA LYS A 473 13.64 -23.99 -31.37
C LYS A 473 13.88 -24.65 -30.02
N GLU A 474 13.06 -24.35 -29.06
CA GLU A 474 13.19 -24.90 -27.72
C GLU A 474 11.84 -25.25 -27.10
N SER A 475 11.84 -26.30 -26.32
CA SER A 475 10.72 -26.59 -25.41
C SER A 475 10.78 -25.63 -24.23
N THR A 476 9.61 -25.16 -23.80
CA THR A 476 9.51 -24.30 -22.62
C THR A 476 8.59 -24.96 -21.58
N PHE A 477 9.16 -25.22 -20.41
CA PHE A 477 8.38 -25.69 -19.26
C PHE A 477 7.76 -24.48 -18.55
N HIS A 478 6.48 -24.60 -18.23
CA HIS A 478 5.72 -23.59 -17.52
C HIS A 478 5.02 -24.20 -16.32
N GLU A 479 5.04 -23.46 -15.21
CA GLU A 479 4.30 -23.76 -14.02
C GLU A 479 3.48 -22.53 -13.60
N THR A 480 2.20 -22.74 -13.28
CA THR A 480 1.37 -21.64 -12.77
C THR A 480 1.86 -21.21 -11.40
N LYS A 481 1.74 -19.93 -11.11
CA LYS A 481 2.19 -19.34 -9.85
C LYS A 481 0.99 -18.87 -9.02
N PRO A 482 1.06 -18.96 -7.69
CA PRO A 482 0.02 -18.42 -6.83
C PRO A 482 -0.14 -16.91 -7.04
N PRO A 483 -1.32 -16.32 -6.72
CA PRO A 483 -1.53 -14.89 -6.83
C PRO A 483 -0.47 -14.12 -6.06
N ALA A 484 0.02 -13.02 -6.61
CA ALA A 484 1.06 -12.22 -5.97
C ALA A 484 0.57 -11.59 -4.67
N ARG A 485 1.45 -11.49 -3.66
CA ARG A 485 1.19 -10.69 -2.47
C ARG A 485 1.04 -9.22 -2.86
N TYR A 486 0.30 -8.47 -2.06
CA TYR A 486 0.19 -7.05 -2.29
C TYR A 486 1.52 -6.33 -2.01
N THR A 487 1.94 -5.47 -2.94
CA THR A 487 2.87 -4.38 -2.64
C THR A 487 2.11 -3.30 -1.86
N GLU A 488 2.81 -2.33 -1.24
CA GLU A 488 2.13 -1.16 -0.66
C GLU A 488 1.28 -0.45 -1.72
N ALA A 489 1.81 -0.30 -2.94
CA ALA A 489 1.09 0.28 -4.07
C ALA A 489 -0.20 -0.48 -4.41
N ALA A 490 -0.12 -1.81 -4.50
CA ALA A 490 -1.28 -2.64 -4.80
C ALA A 490 -2.33 -2.59 -3.68
N LEU A 491 -1.91 -2.55 -2.41
CA LEU A 491 -2.84 -2.42 -1.28
C LEU A 491 -3.54 -1.06 -1.29
N VAL A 492 -2.81 0.05 -1.49
CA VAL A 492 -3.41 1.39 -1.62
C VAL A 492 -4.46 1.41 -2.73
N LYS A 493 -4.15 0.82 -3.90
CA LYS A 493 -5.08 0.72 -5.02
C LYS A 493 -6.35 -0.05 -4.66
N VAL A 494 -6.23 -1.15 -3.91
CA VAL A 494 -7.40 -1.93 -3.47
C VAL A 494 -8.22 -1.15 -2.44
N LEU A 495 -7.58 -0.52 -1.46
CA LEU A 495 -8.27 0.29 -0.45
C LEU A 495 -9.06 1.44 -1.09
N GLU A 496 -8.45 2.15 -2.04
CA GLU A 496 -9.12 3.21 -2.81
C GLU A 496 -10.32 2.67 -3.60
N LYS A 497 -10.13 1.58 -4.34
CA LYS A 497 -11.19 0.94 -5.14
C LYS A 497 -12.39 0.51 -4.29
N GLU A 498 -12.12 -0.04 -3.12
CA GLU A 498 -13.16 -0.50 -2.16
C GLU A 498 -13.75 0.67 -1.33
N GLY A 499 -13.24 1.90 -1.46
CA GLY A 499 -13.68 3.07 -0.69
C GLY A 499 -13.24 3.06 0.77
N ILE A 500 -12.20 2.31 1.10
CA ILE A 500 -11.67 2.12 2.47
C ILE A 500 -10.53 3.08 2.72
N GLY A 501 -10.67 3.93 3.74
CA GLY A 501 -9.71 5.00 4.02
C GLY A 501 -9.90 6.23 3.12
N ARG A 502 -9.04 7.22 3.29
CA ARG A 502 -9.04 8.50 2.55
C ARG A 502 -7.59 8.94 2.33
N PRO A 503 -7.32 9.95 1.50
CA PRO A 503 -5.97 10.48 1.25
C PRO A 503 -5.12 10.69 2.51
N SER A 504 -5.72 11.14 3.60
CA SER A 504 -5.04 11.34 4.88
C SER A 504 -4.65 10.06 5.61
N THR A 505 -5.18 8.89 5.24
CA THR A 505 -5.07 7.67 6.05
C THR A 505 -4.34 6.50 5.39
N TYR A 506 -4.20 6.43 4.07
CA TYR A 506 -3.56 5.27 3.41
C TYR A 506 -2.18 4.94 3.98
N ALA A 507 -1.29 5.93 4.05
CA ALA A 507 0.06 5.75 4.56
C ALA A 507 0.10 5.35 6.04
N SER A 508 -0.80 5.92 6.86
CA SER A 508 -0.88 5.61 8.30
C SER A 508 -1.42 4.20 8.55
N ILE A 509 -2.38 3.73 7.74
CA ILE A 509 -2.94 2.38 7.82
C ILE A 509 -1.83 1.35 7.55
N ILE A 510 -1.13 1.48 6.41
CA ILE A 510 -0.06 0.56 6.03
C ILE A 510 1.06 0.57 7.08
N GLY A 511 1.49 1.76 7.50
CA GLY A 511 2.48 1.87 8.56
C GLY A 511 2.03 1.19 9.86
N THR A 512 0.76 1.35 10.25
CA THR A 512 0.24 0.76 11.48
C THR A 512 0.19 -0.76 11.45
N ILE A 513 -0.24 -1.38 10.33
CA ILE A 513 -0.28 -2.85 10.24
C ILE A 513 1.12 -3.46 10.30
N VAL A 514 2.13 -2.78 9.78
CA VAL A 514 3.54 -3.21 9.89
C VAL A 514 4.08 -2.97 11.30
N ASP A 515 3.93 -1.75 11.85
CA ASP A 515 4.43 -1.39 13.18
C ASP A 515 3.79 -2.24 14.30
N ARG A 516 2.56 -2.74 14.10
CA ARG A 516 1.84 -3.62 15.04
C ARG A 516 2.13 -5.11 14.83
N GLY A 517 2.96 -5.46 13.86
CA GLY A 517 3.36 -6.84 13.59
C GLY A 517 2.25 -7.69 12.96
N TYR A 518 1.31 -7.08 12.25
CA TYR A 518 0.31 -7.82 11.47
C TYR A 518 0.80 -8.17 10.07
N ALA A 519 1.75 -7.41 9.54
CA ALA A 519 2.40 -7.70 8.27
C ALA A 519 3.90 -7.42 8.33
N ASN A 520 4.67 -8.22 7.63
CA ASN A 520 6.09 -8.02 7.37
C ASN A 520 6.28 -7.56 5.92
N ILE A 521 7.28 -6.71 5.68
CA ILE A 521 7.68 -6.34 4.32
C ILE A 521 8.79 -7.31 3.90
N SER A 522 8.51 -8.12 2.87
CA SER A 522 9.45 -9.04 2.27
C SER A 522 9.46 -8.83 0.75
N SER A 523 10.63 -8.61 0.17
CA SER A 523 10.80 -8.37 -1.28
C SER A 523 9.80 -7.35 -1.85
N ASN A 524 9.62 -6.22 -1.15
CA ASN A 524 8.68 -5.15 -1.49
C ASN A 524 7.19 -5.55 -1.46
N THR A 525 6.84 -6.67 -0.82
CA THR A 525 5.46 -7.12 -0.64
C THR A 525 5.10 -7.23 0.83
N LEU A 526 3.80 -7.11 1.13
CA LEU A 526 3.22 -7.24 2.46
C LEU A 526 2.79 -8.70 2.67
N ALA A 527 3.48 -9.39 3.57
CA ALA A 527 3.15 -10.74 3.99
C ALA A 527 2.50 -10.70 5.37
N PRO A 528 1.26 -11.20 5.57
CA PRO A 528 0.63 -11.24 6.88
C PRO A 528 1.36 -12.23 7.80
N THR A 529 1.35 -11.95 9.10
CA THR A 529 1.92 -12.81 10.13
C THR A 529 0.90 -13.84 10.64
N PHE A 530 1.35 -14.85 11.37
CA PHE A 530 0.45 -15.81 12.04
C PHE A 530 -0.47 -15.12 13.05
N THR A 531 0.00 -14.07 13.72
CA THR A 531 -0.83 -13.22 14.58
C THR A 531 -1.97 -12.56 13.81
N ALA A 532 -1.71 -12.12 12.58
CA ALA A 532 -2.75 -11.57 11.71
C ALA A 532 -3.83 -12.61 11.38
N PHE A 533 -3.44 -13.86 11.13
CA PHE A 533 -4.38 -14.95 10.90
C PHE A 533 -5.28 -15.19 12.11
N ALA A 534 -4.69 -15.30 13.31
CA ALA A 534 -5.41 -15.52 14.56
C ALA A 534 -6.42 -14.40 14.86
N VAL A 535 -5.98 -13.13 14.73
CA VAL A 535 -6.85 -11.96 14.95
C VAL A 535 -7.95 -11.89 13.90
N THR A 536 -7.62 -12.15 12.63
CA THR A 536 -8.62 -12.13 11.56
C THR A 536 -9.66 -13.22 11.74
N ALA A 537 -9.26 -14.44 12.12
CA ALA A 537 -10.18 -15.55 12.39
C ALA A 537 -11.18 -15.18 13.50
N LEU A 538 -10.71 -14.63 14.63
CA LEU A 538 -11.59 -14.15 15.71
C LEU A 538 -12.57 -13.08 15.23
N LEU A 539 -12.09 -12.09 14.48
CA LEU A 539 -12.93 -10.99 14.02
C LEU A 539 -13.92 -11.44 12.94
N GLU A 540 -13.54 -12.33 12.03
CA GLU A 540 -14.44 -12.88 11.00
C GLU A 540 -15.56 -13.72 11.60
N GLU A 541 -15.29 -14.50 12.65
CA GLU A 541 -16.28 -15.37 13.29
C GLU A 541 -17.24 -14.59 14.19
N HIS A 542 -16.73 -13.67 15.01
CA HIS A 542 -17.52 -13.03 16.04
C HIS A 542 -17.98 -11.62 15.68
N PHE A 543 -17.27 -10.94 14.78
CA PHE A 543 -17.53 -9.55 14.38
C PHE A 543 -17.43 -9.35 12.87
N PRO A 544 -18.10 -10.19 12.03
CA PRO A 544 -17.93 -10.19 10.58
C PRO A 544 -18.19 -8.82 9.94
N ASP A 545 -19.18 -8.08 10.44
CA ASP A 545 -19.51 -6.73 9.94
C ASP A 545 -18.34 -5.75 10.13
N LEU A 546 -17.61 -5.86 11.24
CA LEU A 546 -16.54 -4.92 11.59
C LEU A 546 -15.27 -5.11 10.75
N VAL A 547 -15.16 -6.19 10.01
CA VAL A 547 -14.08 -6.48 9.07
C VAL A 547 -14.57 -6.59 7.62
N ASP A 548 -15.84 -6.24 7.38
CA ASP A 548 -16.41 -6.19 6.04
C ASP A 548 -16.00 -4.92 5.30
N THR A 549 -15.62 -5.07 4.03
CA THR A 549 -15.16 -3.95 3.19
C THR A 549 -16.29 -2.97 2.90
N THR A 550 -17.51 -3.48 2.64
CA THR A 550 -18.68 -2.67 2.31
C THR A 550 -19.14 -1.86 3.52
N PHE A 551 -19.13 -2.48 4.71
CA PHE A 551 -19.48 -1.79 5.96
C PHE A 551 -18.49 -0.65 6.26
N THR A 552 -17.18 -0.91 6.12
CA THR A 552 -16.15 0.11 6.33
C THR A 552 -16.25 1.25 5.32
N ALA A 553 -16.51 0.93 4.05
CA ALA A 553 -16.73 1.93 3.00
C ALA A 553 -17.96 2.80 3.28
N LYS A 554 -19.06 2.21 3.78
CA LYS A 554 -20.24 2.97 4.22
C LYS A 554 -19.93 3.92 5.37
N MET A 555 -19.13 3.49 6.35
CA MET A 555 -18.71 4.37 7.45
C MET A 555 -17.90 5.57 6.94
N GLU A 556 -17.01 5.35 5.97
CA GLU A 556 -16.24 6.45 5.35
C GLU A 556 -17.17 7.40 4.57
N SER A 557 -18.18 6.86 3.86
CA SER A 557 -19.19 7.68 3.16
C SER A 557 -20.05 8.47 4.13
N SER A 558 -20.44 7.88 5.27
CA SER A 558 -21.21 8.61 6.30
C SER A 558 -20.42 9.77 6.89
N LEU A 559 -19.09 9.63 7.07
CA LEU A 559 -18.23 10.73 7.48
C LEU A 559 -18.14 11.85 6.41
N ASP A 560 -18.22 11.49 5.12
CA ASP A 560 -18.29 12.48 4.05
C ASP A 560 -19.65 13.19 4.04
N GLU A 561 -20.75 12.48 4.29
CA GLU A 561 -22.09 13.07 4.44
C GLU A 561 -22.18 14.03 5.64
N ILE A 562 -21.53 13.69 6.76
CA ILE A 562 -21.42 14.60 7.93
C ILE A 562 -20.66 15.87 7.52
N SER A 563 -19.54 15.74 6.78
CA SER A 563 -18.76 16.90 6.34
C SER A 563 -19.46 17.81 5.34
N SER A 564 -20.51 17.31 4.71
CA SER A 564 -21.37 18.08 3.79
C SER A 564 -22.68 18.56 4.44
N GLY A 565 -22.86 18.33 5.75
CA GLY A 565 -24.08 18.68 6.48
C GLY A 565 -25.31 17.83 6.15
N ASN A 566 -25.15 16.73 5.40
CA ASN A 566 -26.23 15.85 4.97
C ASN A 566 -26.60 14.77 5.99
N LEU A 567 -25.73 14.55 6.99
CA LEU A 567 -25.94 13.55 8.05
C LEU A 567 -25.57 14.14 9.41
N GLU A 568 -26.43 13.98 10.40
CA GLU A 568 -26.16 14.40 11.77
C GLU A 568 -25.23 13.41 12.47
N TRP A 569 -24.16 13.90 13.06
CA TRP A 569 -23.09 13.10 13.65
C TRP A 569 -23.53 12.36 14.93
N LEU A 570 -24.35 12.98 15.80
CA LEU A 570 -24.72 12.41 17.10
C LEU A 570 -25.62 11.19 16.95
N PRO A 571 -26.76 11.22 16.21
CA PRO A 571 -27.57 10.04 15.96
C PRO A 571 -26.80 8.91 15.26
N TYR A 572 -25.84 9.27 14.42
CA TYR A 572 -24.95 8.30 13.77
C TYR A 572 -24.07 7.56 14.80
N LEU A 573 -23.41 8.28 15.72
CA LEU A 573 -22.63 7.69 16.80
C LEU A 573 -23.47 6.85 17.76
N GLU A 574 -24.66 7.31 18.13
CA GLU A 574 -25.58 6.57 18.97
C GLU A 574 -25.98 5.23 18.35
N THR A 575 -26.34 5.24 17.07
CA THR A 575 -26.69 4.03 16.33
C THR A 575 -25.50 3.07 16.25
N PHE A 576 -24.31 3.59 15.96
CA PHE A 576 -23.08 2.79 15.83
C PHE A 576 -22.67 2.14 17.15
N TYR A 577 -22.76 2.86 18.27
CA TYR A 577 -22.22 2.40 19.54
C TYR A 577 -23.27 1.74 20.44
N LYS A 578 -24.40 2.43 20.69
CA LYS A 578 -25.48 2.01 21.63
C LYS A 578 -26.66 1.32 20.95
N GLY A 579 -26.80 1.39 19.64
CA GLY A 579 -27.91 0.79 18.91
C GLY A 579 -28.12 -0.69 19.25
N LYS A 580 -29.27 -1.27 18.93
CA LYS A 580 -29.61 -2.68 19.20
C LYS A 580 -28.52 -3.68 18.77
N ASN A 581 -27.80 -3.33 17.69
CA ASN A 581 -26.64 -4.03 17.16
C ASN A 581 -25.36 -3.18 17.26
N GLY A 582 -25.32 -2.23 18.19
CA GLY A 582 -24.19 -1.34 18.39
C GLY A 582 -22.94 -2.05 18.89
N LEU A 583 -21.79 -1.40 18.74
CA LEU A 583 -20.48 -1.97 19.05
C LEU A 583 -20.40 -2.44 20.52
N GLU A 584 -20.81 -1.60 21.49
CA GLU A 584 -20.78 -1.94 22.91
C GLU A 584 -21.60 -3.20 23.20
N VAL A 585 -22.83 -3.26 22.69
CA VAL A 585 -23.76 -4.38 22.91
C VAL A 585 -23.19 -5.67 22.28
N LYS A 586 -22.62 -5.58 21.07
CA LYS A 586 -21.99 -6.72 20.40
C LYS A 586 -20.83 -7.28 21.22
N VAL A 587 -19.92 -6.41 21.65
CA VAL A 587 -18.73 -6.83 22.40
C VAL A 587 -19.11 -7.47 23.74
N GLN A 588 -20.03 -6.84 24.49
CA GLN A 588 -20.47 -7.36 25.79
C GLN A 588 -21.15 -8.74 25.68
N LYS A 589 -21.98 -8.94 24.66
CA LYS A 589 -22.65 -10.24 24.44
C LYS A 589 -21.69 -11.33 24.02
N THR A 590 -20.72 -10.98 23.17
CA THR A 590 -19.88 -11.98 22.50
C THR A 590 -18.64 -12.33 23.33
N GLU A 591 -18.14 -11.42 24.21
CA GLU A 591 -16.90 -11.64 24.97
C GLU A 591 -16.94 -12.93 25.82
N GLY A 592 -18.08 -13.25 26.41
CA GLY A 592 -18.28 -14.46 27.24
C GLY A 592 -18.20 -15.77 26.45
N ASP A 593 -18.66 -15.74 25.21
CA ASP A 593 -18.79 -16.92 24.35
C ASP A 593 -17.49 -17.28 23.62
N ILE A 594 -16.52 -16.35 23.54
CA ILE A 594 -15.25 -16.58 22.84
C ILE A 594 -14.34 -17.48 23.68
N ASP A 595 -14.02 -18.67 23.18
CA ASP A 595 -12.92 -19.47 23.74
C ASP A 595 -11.56 -18.93 23.26
N GLY A 596 -10.87 -18.22 24.13
CA GLY A 596 -9.57 -17.64 23.80
C GLY A 596 -8.49 -18.69 23.44
N LYS A 597 -8.65 -19.96 23.83
CA LYS A 597 -7.67 -20.99 23.47
C LYS A 597 -7.71 -21.27 21.96
N ALA A 598 -8.89 -21.26 21.36
CA ALA A 598 -9.10 -21.47 19.93
C ALA A 598 -8.37 -20.42 19.08
N TYR A 599 -8.30 -19.16 19.54
CA TYR A 599 -7.68 -18.06 18.79
C TYR A 599 -6.21 -17.77 19.18
N ARG A 600 -5.62 -18.60 20.06
CA ARG A 600 -4.17 -18.57 20.32
C ARG A 600 -3.41 -19.58 19.48
N GLN A 601 -4.05 -20.07 18.45
CA GLN A 601 -3.49 -21.02 17.50
C GLN A 601 -3.95 -20.70 16.09
N VAL A 602 -3.17 -21.21 15.12
CA VAL A 602 -3.51 -21.21 13.69
C VAL A 602 -3.26 -22.63 13.20
N ASP A 603 -4.30 -23.24 12.68
CA ASP A 603 -4.26 -24.59 12.13
C ASP A 603 -4.27 -24.54 10.61
N PHE A 604 -3.50 -25.41 9.98
CA PHE A 604 -3.48 -25.59 8.53
C PHE A 604 -3.75 -27.07 8.22
N GLU A 605 -4.76 -27.33 7.39
CA GLU A 605 -5.19 -28.69 7.04
C GLU A 605 -4.09 -29.52 6.38
N ASP A 606 -3.13 -28.87 5.73
CA ASP A 606 -2.02 -29.50 5.01
C ASP A 606 -0.75 -29.69 5.86
N LEU A 607 -0.76 -29.33 7.16
CA LEU A 607 0.38 -29.47 8.05
C LEU A 607 0.05 -30.31 9.28
N PRO A 608 0.96 -31.22 9.72
CA PRO A 608 0.77 -32.07 10.90
C PRO A 608 1.14 -31.35 12.21
N CYS A 609 0.92 -30.05 12.29
CA CYS A 609 1.27 -29.21 13.44
C CYS A 609 0.32 -28.04 13.62
N VAL A 610 0.34 -27.47 14.82
CA VAL A 610 -0.40 -26.27 15.18
C VAL A 610 0.60 -25.12 15.39
N VAL A 611 0.31 -23.95 14.84
CA VAL A 611 1.06 -22.75 15.14
C VAL A 611 0.43 -22.05 16.34
N ARG A 612 1.15 -21.97 17.46
CA ARG A 612 0.72 -21.28 18.67
C ARG A 612 1.15 -19.81 18.65
N ILE A 613 0.28 -18.93 19.13
CA ILE A 613 0.57 -17.50 19.27
C ILE A 613 0.92 -17.21 20.72
N GLY A 614 2.17 -16.85 20.97
CA GLY A 614 2.68 -16.53 22.29
C GLY A 614 3.13 -15.06 22.44
N SER A 615 3.43 -14.66 23.68
CA SER A 615 3.94 -13.31 24.00
C SER A 615 5.30 -13.00 23.36
N ASN A 616 6.09 -14.04 23.06
CA ASN A 616 7.44 -13.94 22.49
C ASN A 616 7.47 -14.27 20.98
N GLY A 617 6.32 -14.37 20.34
CA GLY A 617 6.16 -14.71 18.93
C GLY A 617 5.49 -16.08 18.72
N PRO A 618 5.27 -16.46 17.46
CA PRO A 618 4.68 -17.74 17.11
C PRO A 618 5.67 -18.91 17.30
N TRP A 619 5.14 -20.09 17.61
CA TRP A 619 5.91 -21.32 17.74
C TRP A 619 5.07 -22.52 17.26
N LEU A 620 5.75 -23.59 16.81
CA LEU A 620 5.12 -24.83 16.36
C LEU A 620 4.92 -25.81 17.53
N GLU A 621 3.80 -26.48 17.52
CA GLU A 621 3.50 -27.62 18.38
C GLU A 621 3.00 -28.78 17.50
N GLY A 622 3.67 -29.91 17.55
CA GLY A 622 3.36 -31.04 16.71
C GLY A 622 4.04 -32.33 17.25
N THR A 623 4.07 -33.37 16.44
CA THR A 623 4.74 -34.62 16.75
C THR A 623 6.02 -34.76 15.94
N LYS A 624 7.02 -35.43 16.48
CA LYS A 624 8.19 -35.95 15.77
C LYS A 624 8.47 -37.40 16.13
N ILE A 625 9.19 -38.06 15.26
CA ILE A 625 9.65 -39.43 15.55
C ILE A 625 10.98 -39.38 16.29
N ASP A 626 11.09 -40.06 17.44
CA ASP A 626 12.32 -40.16 18.21
C ASP A 626 13.28 -41.20 17.60
N GLU A 627 14.50 -41.30 18.17
CA GLU A 627 15.51 -42.28 17.73
C GLU A 627 15.06 -43.74 17.85
N SER A 628 14.04 -44.02 18.64
CA SER A 628 13.44 -45.32 18.86
C SER A 628 12.24 -45.62 17.97
N GLY A 629 11.85 -44.67 17.08
CA GLY A 629 10.72 -44.80 16.17
C GLY A 629 9.36 -44.47 16.80
N ASN A 630 9.30 -43.89 18.01
CA ASN A 630 8.05 -43.50 18.65
C ASN A 630 7.69 -42.04 18.33
N GLU A 631 6.38 -41.77 18.19
CA GLU A 631 5.86 -40.41 18.11
C GLU A 631 5.92 -39.71 19.47
N ILE A 632 6.62 -38.61 19.55
CA ILE A 632 6.71 -37.74 20.73
C ILE A 632 6.29 -36.31 20.42
N GLN A 633 5.70 -35.66 21.41
CA GLN A 633 5.36 -34.24 21.29
C GLN A 633 6.62 -33.37 21.17
N ALA A 634 6.62 -32.48 20.19
CA ALA A 634 7.72 -31.57 19.92
C ALA A 634 7.25 -30.13 19.82
N LYS A 635 8.12 -29.20 20.17
CA LYS A 635 7.89 -27.77 20.08
C LYS A 635 9.11 -27.09 19.45
N GLY A 636 8.85 -26.12 18.57
CA GLY A 636 9.94 -25.38 17.94
C GLY A 636 9.57 -23.91 17.72
N ASN A 637 10.55 -23.01 17.88
CA ASN A 637 10.34 -21.58 17.60
C ASN A 637 10.19 -21.37 16.10
N LEU A 638 9.17 -20.62 15.71
CA LEU A 638 8.94 -20.27 14.31
C LEU A 638 9.68 -18.96 13.99
N PRO A 639 10.61 -18.97 13.02
CA PRO A 639 11.28 -17.76 12.57
C PRO A 639 10.30 -16.69 12.09
N MET A 640 10.57 -15.41 12.40
CA MET A 640 9.67 -14.29 12.07
C MET A 640 9.58 -14.02 10.57
N ASP A 641 10.52 -14.47 9.78
CA ASP A 641 10.57 -14.34 8.32
C ASP A 641 9.79 -15.45 7.58
N ILE A 642 9.43 -16.52 8.27
CA ILE A 642 8.51 -17.53 7.73
C ILE A 642 7.08 -16.99 7.82
N THR A 643 6.41 -16.96 6.69
CA THR A 643 5.03 -16.47 6.60
C THR A 643 4.04 -17.64 6.54
N PRO A 644 2.76 -17.43 6.88
CA PRO A 644 1.75 -18.47 6.79
C PRO A 644 1.64 -19.17 5.43
N GLY A 645 1.85 -18.44 4.34
CA GLY A 645 1.76 -19.00 2.99
C GLY A 645 3.01 -19.74 2.51
N ASP A 646 4.13 -19.56 3.21
CA ASP A 646 5.41 -20.18 2.84
C ASP A 646 5.77 -21.36 3.77
N LEU A 647 5.06 -21.53 4.90
CA LEU A 647 5.30 -22.64 5.82
C LEU A 647 4.87 -23.96 5.18
N ASP A 648 5.82 -24.84 4.95
CA ASP A 648 5.61 -26.17 4.37
C ASP A 648 5.99 -27.31 5.34
N ILE A 649 5.68 -28.54 4.97
CA ILE A 649 5.96 -29.74 5.75
C ILE A 649 7.44 -29.87 6.07
N LYS A 650 8.34 -29.59 5.11
CA LYS A 650 9.78 -29.73 5.27
C LYS A 650 10.31 -28.77 6.34
N GLN A 651 9.85 -27.51 6.33
CA GLN A 651 10.19 -26.53 7.36
C GLN A 651 9.65 -26.93 8.73
N VAL A 652 8.43 -27.46 8.78
CA VAL A 652 7.84 -27.98 10.03
C VAL A 652 8.70 -29.11 10.61
N ASP A 653 9.08 -30.09 9.80
CA ASP A 653 9.93 -31.20 10.22
C ASP A 653 11.29 -30.73 10.72
N GLN A 654 11.94 -29.81 10.01
CA GLN A 654 13.22 -29.20 10.43
C GLN A 654 13.11 -28.50 11.79
N ILE A 655 12.05 -27.72 11.99
CA ILE A 655 11.85 -26.96 13.23
C ILE A 655 11.51 -27.88 14.40
N LEU A 656 10.67 -28.90 14.19
CA LEU A 656 10.24 -29.83 15.23
C LEU A 656 11.31 -30.90 15.57
N SER A 657 12.19 -31.26 14.62
CA SER A 657 13.32 -32.15 14.88
C SER A 657 14.29 -31.61 15.94
N GLY A 658 14.30 -30.27 16.13
CA GLY A 658 15.16 -29.63 17.11
C GLY A 658 16.57 -29.36 16.58
N PRO A 659 17.58 -29.24 17.45
CA PRO A 659 18.94 -28.93 17.02
C PRO A 659 19.53 -30.03 16.16
N SER A 660 20.01 -29.70 14.97
CA SER A 660 20.76 -30.63 14.10
C SER A 660 22.25 -30.57 14.43
N ASP A 661 22.88 -31.70 14.69
CA ASP A 661 24.32 -31.83 14.95
C ASP A 661 25.08 -31.70 13.60
N LEU A 662 25.86 -30.64 13.44
CA LEU A 662 26.67 -30.39 12.25
C LEU A 662 28.09 -31.00 12.36
N GLY A 663 28.47 -31.49 13.54
CA GLY A 663 29.81 -32.01 13.81
C GLY A 663 30.49 -31.34 15.00
N THR A 664 31.78 -31.58 15.14
CA THR A 664 32.57 -31.05 16.26
C THR A 664 33.60 -30.02 15.80
N ASP A 665 33.60 -28.87 16.42
CA ASP A 665 34.58 -27.81 16.13
C ASP A 665 36.01 -28.32 16.43
N PRO A 666 36.91 -28.36 15.46
CA PRO A 666 38.25 -28.90 15.63
C PRO A 666 39.12 -28.10 16.61
N LYS A 667 38.75 -26.84 16.92
CA LYS A 667 39.52 -25.97 17.81
C LYS A 667 39.10 -26.08 19.26
N THR A 668 37.81 -26.28 19.52
CA THR A 668 37.26 -26.29 20.89
C THR A 668 36.89 -27.70 21.35
N GLY A 669 36.69 -28.66 20.43
CA GLY A 669 36.18 -29.99 20.73
C GLY A 669 34.69 -29.99 21.12
N GLU A 670 34.00 -28.89 20.98
CA GLU A 670 32.56 -28.79 21.27
C GLU A 670 31.73 -29.05 20.01
N LYS A 671 30.53 -29.62 20.21
CA LYS A 671 29.58 -29.85 19.11
C LYS A 671 29.00 -28.55 18.60
N VAL A 672 28.82 -28.46 17.27
CA VAL A 672 28.16 -27.39 16.60
C VAL A 672 26.76 -27.80 16.20
N PHE A 673 25.76 -27.02 16.59
CA PHE A 673 24.37 -27.30 16.32
C PHE A 673 23.76 -26.22 15.42
N LEU A 674 22.99 -26.66 14.41
CA LEU A 674 22.04 -25.80 13.71
C LEU A 674 20.77 -25.72 14.57
N ARG A 675 20.31 -24.49 14.80
CA ARG A 675 19.09 -24.21 15.58
C ARG A 675 18.23 -23.17 14.86
N PHE A 676 16.92 -23.23 15.09
CA PHE A 676 15.97 -22.24 14.63
C PHE A 676 15.56 -21.31 15.79
N GLY A 677 15.72 -20.02 15.60
CA GLY A 677 15.35 -18.98 16.56
C GLY A 677 14.36 -17.98 15.97
N PRO A 678 13.85 -17.06 16.80
CA PRO A 678 12.89 -16.04 16.31
C PRO A 678 13.42 -15.19 15.14
N TYR A 679 14.75 -15.02 15.03
CA TYR A 679 15.39 -14.22 13.98
C TYR A 679 15.93 -15.05 12.79
N GLY A 680 15.56 -16.31 12.71
CA GLY A 680 15.99 -17.24 11.67
C GLY A 680 16.96 -18.32 12.17
N PRO A 681 17.51 -19.15 11.25
CA PRO A 681 18.46 -20.20 11.57
C PRO A 681 19.80 -19.61 12.05
N TYR A 682 20.42 -20.29 13.01
CA TYR A 682 21.73 -19.92 13.55
C TYR A 682 22.51 -21.15 13.98
N VAL A 683 23.82 -21.06 13.98
CA VAL A 683 24.71 -22.09 14.53
C VAL A 683 25.07 -21.76 15.96
N GLN A 684 25.15 -22.78 16.79
CA GLN A 684 25.51 -22.69 18.20
C GLN A 684 26.63 -23.66 18.54
N LEU A 685 27.68 -23.17 19.19
CA LEU A 685 28.77 -23.98 19.73
C LEU A 685 28.45 -24.41 21.15
N GLY A 686 28.40 -25.72 21.38
CA GLY A 686 28.06 -26.31 22.68
C GLY A 686 26.58 -26.29 23.04
N ASN A 687 26.21 -26.98 24.12
CA ASN A 687 24.84 -27.00 24.66
C ASN A 687 24.56 -25.88 25.65
N ASN A 688 23.28 -25.59 25.89
CA ASN A 688 22.82 -24.68 26.94
C ASN A 688 22.86 -25.40 28.31
N ASP A 689 24.03 -25.62 28.90
CA ASP A 689 24.15 -26.10 30.26
C ASP A 689 23.96 -24.95 31.24
N GLN A 690 23.14 -25.18 32.29
CA GLN A 690 22.80 -24.12 33.28
C GLN A 690 24.02 -23.62 34.08
N ASP A 691 25.11 -24.36 34.08
CA ASP A 691 26.32 -24.07 34.84
C ASP A 691 27.48 -23.50 34.01
N LYS A 692 27.30 -23.27 32.71
CA LYS A 692 28.34 -22.76 31.80
C LYS A 692 27.99 -21.39 31.22
N ALA A 693 29.01 -20.66 30.80
CA ALA A 693 28.84 -19.40 30.06
C ALA A 693 27.92 -19.60 28.84
N LYS A 694 27.13 -18.55 28.49
CA LYS A 694 26.23 -18.60 27.33
C LYS A 694 26.99 -19.07 26.08
N PRO A 695 26.46 -20.09 25.36
CA PRO A 695 27.11 -20.63 24.18
C PRO A 695 27.27 -19.56 23.09
N ARG A 696 28.35 -19.66 22.32
CA ARG A 696 28.58 -18.79 21.15
C ARG A 696 27.56 -19.10 20.08
N ARG A 697 27.02 -18.07 19.45
CA ARG A 697 25.99 -18.15 18.41
C ARG A 697 26.35 -17.26 17.24
N ALA A 698 26.07 -17.73 16.02
CA ALA A 698 26.20 -16.95 14.80
C ALA A 698 24.97 -17.15 13.94
N SER A 699 24.33 -16.06 13.52
CA SER A 699 23.21 -16.12 12.56
C SER A 699 23.72 -16.53 11.19
N LEU A 700 22.92 -17.32 10.48
CA LEU A 700 23.24 -17.71 9.10
C LEU A 700 22.80 -16.61 8.13
N PRO A 701 23.59 -16.35 7.06
CA PRO A 701 23.15 -15.52 5.95
C PRO A 701 21.88 -16.08 5.30
N LYS A 702 20.99 -15.20 4.85
CA LYS A 702 19.69 -15.60 4.26
C LYS A 702 19.81 -16.38 2.95
N GLU A 703 20.93 -16.26 2.29
CA GLU A 703 21.24 -16.93 1.02
C GLU A 703 21.68 -18.40 1.19
N LEU A 704 22.08 -18.78 2.42
CA LEU A 704 22.50 -20.16 2.72
C LEU A 704 21.27 -21.03 3.00
N LYS A 705 21.15 -22.10 2.23
CA LYS A 705 20.14 -23.15 2.49
C LYS A 705 20.59 -24.00 3.66
N THR A 706 19.69 -24.23 4.61
CA THR A 706 19.96 -25.04 5.81
C THR A 706 20.28 -26.51 5.49
N ASP A 707 19.80 -27.01 4.36
CA ASP A 707 20.00 -28.40 3.91
C ASP A 707 21.43 -28.67 3.42
N ASP A 708 22.15 -27.63 2.95
CA ASP A 708 23.48 -27.74 2.36
C ASP A 708 24.58 -27.36 3.38
N LEU A 709 24.22 -27.18 4.67
CA LEU A 709 25.13 -26.73 5.70
C LEU A 709 26.00 -27.91 6.20
N THR A 710 27.30 -27.75 6.04
CA THR A 710 28.35 -28.61 6.60
C THR A 710 29.22 -27.81 7.57
N LEU A 711 30.04 -28.49 8.34
CA LEU A 711 30.94 -27.85 9.30
C LEU A 711 32.15 -27.17 8.61
N ASP A 712 32.46 -27.51 7.37
CA ASP A 712 33.60 -27.03 6.57
C ASP A 712 33.35 -25.69 5.86
#